data_7f8f1765e180d7443008918426a78e32
#
_entry.id   7f8f1765e180d7443008918426a78e32
#
_cell.length_a   1.000
_cell.length_b   1.000
_cell.length_c   1.000
_cell.angle_alpha   90.00
_cell.angle_beta   90.00
_cell.angle_gamma   90.00
#
_symmetry.space_group_name_H-M   'P 1'
#
loop_
_entity.id
_entity.type
_entity.pdbx_description
1 polymer ?
#
loop_
_entity_poly.entity_id
_entity_poly.type
_entity_poly.pdbx_seq_one_letter_code
_entity_poly.pdbx_strand_id
1 'polypeptide(L)'
;MYKINDIISKCRENEFKTEELDQIMESYHLMTDKFGESTEYHAQSSMHYLNVAGIIADLNADSTSIIAALLHGFTSKEDIELVREKYGDDIANIIDNLEKISHLKLTDYSVSGSNNLKKLLVGLSEDVRVLIIKLADRLDVMRHAYILSPEEQKQKANATMEVYVPVVHRLGINSIKSELENLCLKYTKPDMYEEIEHKLNGSTEELAKSLNEMKESISDILTEHGIKFEIKARVKSIYSIYHKLTTGHKWNEIYDILAMRLIVPTEEDCYLAIGLIHAKYRPVPKRFKDYIAMPKENMYQSLHTSVFGSDDNIYEVQVRTPEMDELAEHGIASHWSYKEHTKNVQNIMEQKLEIFRNTIKMASNDTDESFQKNAYDEILNSLIYVFTPKGDVMELPQGATPIDFAYRIHSGVGDKTVGAIVNDQIVPLDYELQDGDIIKINTLNSAKPNKEWLNFVKTTQAKNKIKAYFSKKDRENYIEIGKDLLEKEIRKQKLSITEVLKDDNIKKILNDLHLKDYEELLLSVGSLRYTPAYVINLVYEDKKNIEDIMLERVNRNSSNKRRNHKNDITVAGSDNILVTIAHCCNPVPGDEIIGFITKGEGVSVHKKNCPNIGDKTERLIEVEWNNDEDRLFNTSLTIKTNSMQNHLLEIVTAASLKGVSINSVKEYENGSMLDYQINIKVKGKEQLELFILEIEKNNFVIEVTKWK
;
A
#
# COMPACT_ATOMS: atom_id res chain seq x y z
N MET A 1 36.11 2.43 -4.34
CA MET A 1 36.35 0.99 -4.39
C MET A 1 36.98 0.61 -3.07
N TYR A 2 36.31 -0.22 -2.30
CA TYR A 2 36.78 -0.62 -0.98
C TYR A 2 37.87 -1.67 -1.06
N LYS A 3 38.80 -1.63 -0.11
CA LYS A 3 39.75 -2.69 0.15
C LYS A 3 39.45 -3.31 1.50
N ILE A 4 39.75 -4.61 1.69
CA ILE A 4 39.50 -5.28 2.97
C ILE A 4 40.17 -4.56 4.15
N ASN A 5 41.39 -4.03 3.93
CA ASN A 5 42.09 -3.28 4.96
C ASN A 5 41.37 -2.00 5.40
N ASP A 6 40.62 -1.34 4.50
CA ASP A 6 39.83 -0.15 4.82
C ASP A 6 38.66 -0.55 5.73
N ILE A 7 38.01 -1.68 5.43
CA ILE A 7 36.92 -2.24 6.24
C ILE A 7 37.43 -2.60 7.63
N ILE A 8 38.55 -3.32 7.70
CA ILE A 8 39.18 -3.74 8.99
C ILE A 8 39.60 -2.52 9.80
N SER A 9 40.18 -1.47 9.16
CA SER A 9 40.57 -0.26 9.88
C SER A 9 39.34 0.41 10.50
N LYS A 10 38.24 0.50 9.76
CA LYS A 10 37.00 1.08 10.24
C LYS A 10 36.35 0.25 11.36
N CYS A 11 36.38 -1.08 11.26
CA CYS A 11 35.90 -1.95 12.33
C CYS A 11 36.74 -1.79 13.61
N ARG A 12 38.04 -1.51 13.49
CA ARG A 12 38.90 -1.19 14.64
C ARG A 12 38.57 0.15 15.27
N GLU A 13 38.28 1.16 14.47
CA GLU A 13 37.80 2.47 14.95
C GLU A 13 36.50 2.33 15.72
N ASN A 14 35.64 1.38 15.32
CA ASN A 14 34.38 1.05 15.96
C ASN A 14 34.49 0.02 17.08
N GLU A 15 35.72 -0.20 17.63
CA GLU A 15 36.00 -1.04 18.80
C GLU A 15 35.59 -2.53 18.67
N PHE A 16 35.61 -3.09 17.44
CA PHE A 16 35.35 -4.50 17.22
C PHE A 16 36.41 -5.38 17.92
N LYS A 17 35.95 -6.49 18.49
CA LYS A 17 36.86 -7.46 19.14
C LYS A 17 37.75 -8.14 18.10
N THR A 18 38.94 -8.58 18.55
CA THR A 18 39.89 -9.28 17.68
C THR A 18 39.27 -10.50 17.00
N GLU A 19 38.44 -11.26 17.72
CA GLU A 19 37.73 -12.43 17.19
C GLU A 19 36.78 -12.08 16.05
N GLU A 20 36.06 -10.94 16.14
CA GLU A 20 35.16 -10.45 15.11
C GLU A 20 35.95 -10.02 13.86
N LEU A 21 37.09 -9.36 14.04
CA LEU A 21 37.97 -8.96 12.93
C LEU A 21 38.56 -10.18 12.21
N ASP A 22 38.93 -11.22 12.96
CA ASP A 22 39.45 -12.47 12.39
C ASP A 22 38.36 -13.20 11.58
N GLN A 23 37.12 -13.23 12.07
CA GLN A 23 35.98 -13.80 11.34
C GLN A 23 35.68 -13.04 10.05
N ILE A 24 35.74 -11.70 10.05
CA ILE A 24 35.60 -10.87 8.85
C ILE A 24 36.69 -11.19 7.83
N MET A 25 37.95 -11.30 8.28
CA MET A 25 39.06 -11.67 7.39
C MET A 25 38.92 -13.09 6.83
N GLU A 26 38.49 -14.05 7.64
CA GLU A 26 38.24 -15.42 7.21
C GLU A 26 37.10 -15.48 6.17
N SER A 27 36.00 -14.73 6.39
CA SER A 27 34.90 -14.65 5.43
C SER A 27 35.30 -13.98 4.09
N TYR A 28 36.21 -13.00 4.15
CA TYR A 28 36.79 -12.42 2.93
C TYR A 28 37.63 -13.46 2.16
N HIS A 29 38.48 -14.24 2.83
CA HIS A 29 39.22 -15.30 2.16
C HIS A 29 38.30 -16.38 1.58
N LEU A 30 37.27 -16.80 2.31
CA LEU A 30 36.29 -17.76 1.82
C LEU A 30 35.58 -17.25 0.57
N MET A 31 35.23 -15.95 0.53
CA MET A 31 34.63 -15.29 -0.62
C MET A 31 35.59 -15.25 -1.81
N THR A 32 36.84 -14.85 -1.60
CA THR A 32 37.86 -14.79 -2.65
C THR A 32 38.25 -16.16 -3.18
N ASP A 33 38.30 -17.18 -2.35
CA ASP A 33 38.53 -18.57 -2.76
C ASP A 33 37.44 -19.08 -3.72
N LYS A 34 36.19 -18.69 -3.48
CA LYS A 34 35.07 -19.12 -4.30
C LYS A 34 34.93 -18.34 -5.62
N PHE A 35 35.03 -17.02 -5.56
CA PHE A 35 34.74 -16.13 -6.69
C PHE A 35 36.00 -15.60 -7.39
N GLY A 36 37.16 -15.87 -6.87
CA GLY A 36 38.44 -15.33 -7.34
C GLY A 36 38.59 -13.83 -7.04
N GLU A 37 39.80 -13.30 -7.17
CA GLU A 37 40.03 -11.86 -7.15
C GLU A 37 39.65 -11.30 -8.52
N SER A 38 38.58 -10.50 -8.59
CA SER A 38 38.15 -9.86 -9.82
C SER A 38 38.66 -8.43 -9.90
N THR A 39 39.26 -8.08 -11.04
CA THR A 39 39.66 -6.71 -11.38
C THR A 39 38.57 -5.98 -12.17
N GLU A 40 37.57 -6.70 -12.66
CA GLU A 40 36.43 -6.15 -13.38
C GLU A 40 35.14 -6.28 -12.57
N TYR A 41 34.30 -5.25 -12.65
CA TYR A 41 33.03 -5.23 -11.93
C TYR A 41 31.96 -6.07 -12.63
N HIS A 42 31.41 -7.03 -11.92
CA HIS A 42 30.20 -7.77 -12.24
C HIS A 42 29.33 -7.87 -10.99
N ALA A 43 28.02 -7.92 -11.15
CA ALA A 43 27.07 -8.02 -10.03
C ALA A 43 27.23 -9.31 -9.17
N GLN A 44 28.07 -10.25 -9.58
CA GLN A 44 28.40 -11.49 -8.88
C GLN A 44 29.94 -11.65 -8.73
N SER A 45 30.67 -10.55 -8.69
CA SER A 45 32.12 -10.56 -8.50
C SER A 45 32.52 -10.36 -7.04
N SER A 46 33.69 -10.83 -6.67
CA SER A 46 34.29 -10.55 -5.36
C SER A 46 34.37 -9.06 -5.05
N MET A 47 34.57 -8.23 -6.08
CA MET A 47 34.56 -6.77 -5.98
C MET A 47 33.21 -6.23 -5.52
N HIS A 48 32.10 -6.73 -6.08
CA HIS A 48 30.76 -6.35 -5.65
C HIS A 48 30.52 -6.69 -4.20
N TYR A 49 30.81 -7.91 -3.78
CA TYR A 49 30.61 -8.35 -2.39
C TYR A 49 31.46 -7.54 -1.41
N LEU A 50 32.69 -7.23 -1.78
CA LEU A 50 33.57 -6.37 -0.98
C LEU A 50 33.05 -4.92 -0.88
N ASN A 51 32.54 -4.37 -1.98
CA ASN A 51 31.94 -3.02 -1.98
C ASN A 51 30.68 -2.98 -1.10
N VAL A 52 29.81 -3.99 -1.19
CA VAL A 52 28.62 -4.08 -0.33
C VAL A 52 29.02 -4.15 1.14
N ALA A 53 29.98 -4.99 1.49
CA ALA A 53 30.52 -5.07 2.87
C ALA A 53 31.13 -3.74 3.33
N GLY A 54 31.82 -3.02 2.43
CA GLY A 54 32.36 -1.68 2.70
C GLY A 54 31.27 -0.66 3.00
N ILE A 55 30.16 -0.67 2.23
CA ILE A 55 29.00 0.21 2.50
C ILE A 55 28.38 -0.15 3.87
N ILE A 56 28.27 -1.43 4.20
CA ILE A 56 27.75 -1.89 5.50
C ILE A 56 28.67 -1.45 6.65
N ALA A 57 29.99 -1.52 6.47
CA ALA A 57 30.95 -1.01 7.44
C ALA A 57 30.87 0.52 7.60
N ASP A 58 30.59 1.27 6.50
CA ASP A 58 30.37 2.71 6.55
C ASP A 58 29.11 3.11 7.32
N LEU A 59 28.15 2.22 7.43
CA LEU A 59 26.96 2.39 8.26
C LEU A 59 27.18 2.02 9.74
N ASN A 60 28.40 1.69 10.13
CA ASN A 60 28.75 1.24 11.48
C ASN A 60 27.95 0.00 11.94
N ALA A 61 27.60 -0.90 11.01
CA ALA A 61 26.84 -2.11 11.30
C ALA A 61 27.70 -3.17 12.03
N ASP A 62 27.05 -4.20 12.58
CA ASP A 62 27.71 -5.27 13.32
C ASP A 62 28.57 -6.22 12.44
N SER A 63 29.41 -7.00 13.06
CA SER A 63 30.28 -8.00 12.39
C SER A 63 29.47 -9.03 11.61
N THR A 64 28.31 -9.44 12.13
CA THR A 64 27.36 -10.37 11.49
C THR A 64 26.88 -9.84 10.14
N SER A 65 26.50 -8.55 10.08
CA SER A 65 26.04 -7.90 8.85
C SER A 65 27.17 -7.77 7.82
N ILE A 66 28.39 -7.46 8.26
CA ILE A 66 29.56 -7.35 7.38
C ILE A 66 29.92 -8.72 6.79
N ILE A 67 29.94 -9.78 7.60
CA ILE A 67 30.20 -11.16 7.14
C ILE A 67 29.11 -11.62 6.18
N ALA A 68 27.82 -11.38 6.50
CA ALA A 68 26.72 -11.70 5.63
C ALA A 68 26.80 -10.94 4.29
N ALA A 69 27.25 -9.68 4.30
CA ALA A 69 27.47 -8.89 3.10
C ALA A 69 28.64 -9.42 2.25
N LEU A 70 29.73 -9.91 2.85
CA LEU A 70 30.82 -10.57 2.12
C LEU A 70 30.37 -11.88 1.49
N LEU A 71 29.50 -12.62 2.15
CA LEU A 71 29.08 -13.97 1.77
C LEU A 71 27.73 -14.05 1.06
N HIS A 72 27.08 -12.93 0.73
CA HIS A 72 25.71 -12.98 0.16
C HIS A 72 25.61 -13.55 -1.26
N GLY A 73 26.73 -13.86 -1.91
CA GLY A 73 26.82 -14.65 -3.12
C GLY A 73 26.83 -16.17 -2.90
N PHE A 74 26.82 -16.64 -1.64
CA PHE A 74 26.76 -18.05 -1.27
C PHE A 74 25.30 -18.50 -1.24
N THR A 75 24.76 -18.90 -2.39
CA THR A 75 23.31 -19.08 -2.61
C THR A 75 22.89 -20.54 -2.77
N SER A 76 23.82 -21.48 -3.03
CA SER A 76 23.49 -22.89 -3.09
C SER A 76 23.18 -23.47 -1.70
N LYS A 77 22.44 -24.58 -1.63
CA LYS A 77 22.16 -25.24 -0.35
C LYS A 77 23.44 -25.66 0.38
N GLU A 78 24.42 -26.15 -0.38
CA GLU A 78 25.73 -26.54 0.13
C GLU A 78 26.51 -25.34 0.71
N ASP A 79 26.40 -24.19 0.04
CA ASP A 79 27.02 -22.95 0.53
C ASP A 79 26.41 -22.47 1.84
N ILE A 80 25.07 -22.45 1.90
CA ILE A 80 24.35 -22.01 3.09
C ILE A 80 24.67 -22.92 4.29
N GLU A 81 24.80 -24.24 4.05
CA GLU A 81 25.17 -25.19 5.10
C GLU A 81 26.62 -24.99 5.53
N LEU A 82 27.56 -24.74 4.61
CA LEU A 82 28.94 -24.38 4.91
C LEU A 82 29.03 -23.11 5.78
N VAL A 83 28.25 -22.09 5.43
CA VAL A 83 28.20 -20.86 6.21
C VAL A 83 27.59 -21.12 7.60
N ARG A 84 26.58 -21.99 7.70
CA ARG A 84 25.94 -22.37 8.95
C ARG A 84 26.89 -23.07 9.88
N GLU A 85 27.68 -24.03 9.38
CA GLU A 85 28.67 -24.74 10.15
C GLU A 85 29.82 -23.83 10.65
N LYS A 86 30.19 -22.84 9.84
CA LYS A 86 31.35 -22.01 10.07
C LYS A 86 31.07 -20.74 10.89
N TYR A 87 29.94 -20.10 10.62
CA TYR A 87 29.57 -18.79 11.18
C TYR A 87 28.25 -18.79 11.97
N GLY A 88 27.55 -19.93 12.01
CA GLY A 88 26.31 -20.11 12.77
C GLY A 88 25.04 -19.79 12.01
N ASP A 89 23.91 -20.08 12.68
CA ASP A 89 22.56 -19.97 12.11
C ASP A 89 22.18 -18.53 11.71
N ASP A 90 22.65 -17.56 12.46
CA ASP A 90 22.25 -16.15 12.28
C ASP A 90 22.69 -15.62 10.90
N ILE A 91 23.97 -15.80 10.56
CA ILE A 91 24.52 -15.38 9.27
C ILE A 91 23.94 -16.19 8.11
N ALA A 92 23.81 -17.51 8.30
CA ALA A 92 23.22 -18.39 7.29
C ALA A 92 21.76 -18.01 6.97
N ASN A 93 20.96 -17.66 7.96
CA ASN A 93 19.57 -17.23 7.79
C ASN A 93 19.46 -15.87 7.08
N ILE A 94 20.38 -14.93 7.38
CA ILE A 94 20.44 -13.65 6.66
C ILE A 94 20.70 -13.90 5.17
N ILE A 95 21.65 -14.75 4.82
CA ILE A 95 22.01 -15.08 3.43
C ILE A 95 20.85 -15.80 2.71
N ASP A 96 20.23 -16.78 3.35
CA ASP A 96 19.08 -17.51 2.82
C ASP A 96 17.89 -16.57 2.53
N ASN A 97 17.63 -15.61 3.41
CA ASN A 97 16.60 -14.60 3.22
C ASN A 97 16.95 -13.59 2.11
N LEU A 98 18.23 -13.19 1.98
CA LEU A 98 18.70 -12.37 0.85
C LEU A 98 18.48 -13.08 -0.49
N GLU A 99 18.76 -14.39 -0.55
CA GLU A 99 18.58 -15.21 -1.74
C GLU A 99 17.09 -15.34 -2.10
N LYS A 100 16.22 -15.64 -1.13
CA LYS A 100 14.76 -15.68 -1.34
C LYS A 100 14.23 -14.38 -1.95
N ILE A 101 14.73 -13.23 -1.48
CA ILE A 101 14.34 -11.92 -2.02
C ILE A 101 14.89 -11.74 -3.45
N SER A 102 16.08 -12.22 -3.75
CA SER A 102 16.75 -12.08 -5.05
C SER A 102 16.08 -12.94 -6.13
N HIS A 103 15.62 -14.13 -5.81
CA HIS A 103 14.89 -15.02 -6.73
C HIS A 103 13.48 -14.54 -7.09
N LEU A 104 12.90 -13.66 -6.30
CA LEU A 104 11.64 -13.04 -6.64
C LEU A 104 11.87 -12.07 -7.83
N LYS A 105 11.81 -12.61 -9.07
CA LYS A 105 12.07 -11.88 -10.30
C LYS A 105 11.37 -10.51 -10.30
N LEU A 106 12.17 -9.46 -10.14
CA LEU A 106 11.77 -8.06 -10.31
C LEU A 106 11.59 -7.69 -11.81
N THR A 107 11.39 -8.68 -12.69
CA THR A 107 11.50 -8.56 -14.15
C THR A 107 10.21 -8.24 -14.88
N ASP A 108 9.05 -8.22 -14.21
CA ASP A 108 7.81 -7.78 -14.86
C ASP A 108 7.58 -6.28 -14.60
N TYR A 109 8.20 -5.47 -15.45
CA TYR A 109 8.01 -4.01 -15.49
C TYR A 109 6.59 -3.57 -15.88
N SER A 110 5.70 -4.52 -16.23
CA SER A 110 4.31 -4.28 -16.62
C SER A 110 3.29 -4.44 -15.48
N VAL A 111 3.69 -5.01 -14.34
CA VAL A 111 2.82 -5.17 -13.17
C VAL A 111 3.32 -4.25 -12.06
N SER A 112 2.54 -3.26 -11.75
CA SER A 112 2.69 -2.16 -10.79
C SER A 112 3.77 -2.34 -9.71
N GLY A 113 4.57 -1.29 -9.43
CA GLY A 113 5.64 -1.24 -8.41
C GLY A 113 5.25 -1.78 -7.03
N SER A 114 3.94 -1.90 -6.73
CA SER A 114 3.39 -2.50 -5.52
C SER A 114 3.79 -3.97 -5.30
N ASN A 115 3.88 -4.79 -6.36
CA ASN A 115 4.26 -6.20 -6.22
C ASN A 115 5.76 -6.38 -5.92
N ASN A 116 6.61 -5.49 -6.44
CA ASN A 116 8.05 -5.51 -6.18
C ASN A 116 8.35 -5.04 -4.75
N LEU A 117 7.64 -4.03 -4.28
CA LEU A 117 7.73 -3.57 -2.90
C LEU A 117 7.25 -4.65 -1.92
N LYS A 118 6.13 -5.33 -2.20
CA LYS A 118 5.62 -6.44 -1.38
C LYS A 118 6.68 -7.51 -1.15
N LYS A 119 7.40 -7.89 -2.19
CA LYS A 119 8.46 -8.89 -2.13
C LYS A 119 9.64 -8.45 -1.27
N LEU A 120 10.03 -7.17 -1.40
CA LEU A 120 11.11 -6.58 -0.60
C LEU A 120 10.71 -6.45 0.87
N LEU A 121 9.46 -6.13 1.14
CA LEU A 121 8.92 -5.95 2.48
C LEU A 121 8.62 -7.27 3.21
N VAL A 122 8.31 -8.36 2.49
CA VAL A 122 8.16 -9.71 3.09
C VAL A 122 9.48 -10.17 3.71
N GLY A 123 10.62 -9.89 3.06
CA GLY A 123 11.95 -10.14 3.65
C GLY A 123 12.23 -9.34 4.94
N LEU A 124 11.59 -8.18 5.09
CA LEU A 124 11.67 -7.34 6.30
C LEU A 124 11.02 -7.94 7.54
N SER A 125 10.07 -8.85 7.37
CA SER A 125 9.31 -9.38 8.52
C SER A 125 10.16 -10.23 9.44
N GLU A 126 11.34 -10.69 9.01
CA GLU A 126 12.20 -11.59 9.75
C GLU A 126 13.43 -10.88 10.34
N ASP A 127 14.21 -10.14 9.53
CA ASP A 127 15.42 -9.45 9.99
C ASP A 127 15.70 -8.17 9.18
N VAL A 128 15.86 -7.04 9.86
CA VAL A 128 16.14 -5.74 9.22
C VAL A 128 17.52 -5.69 8.56
N ARG A 129 18.49 -6.51 9.01
CA ARG A 129 19.84 -6.60 8.43
C ARG A 129 19.80 -7.05 6.97
N VAL A 130 18.90 -7.97 6.65
CA VAL A 130 18.63 -8.42 5.26
C VAL A 130 18.29 -7.25 4.35
N LEU A 131 17.44 -6.33 4.83
CA LEU A 131 17.09 -5.17 4.05
C LEU A 131 18.25 -4.21 3.86
N ILE A 132 18.99 -3.92 4.92
CA ILE A 132 20.11 -2.97 4.85
C ILE A 132 21.19 -3.47 3.89
N ILE A 133 21.51 -4.78 3.94
CA ILE A 133 22.41 -5.40 2.96
C ILE A 133 21.86 -5.27 1.55
N LYS A 134 20.54 -5.46 1.34
CA LYS A 134 19.92 -5.30 0.03
C LYS A 134 19.89 -3.86 -0.48
N LEU A 135 19.82 -2.87 0.42
CA LEU A 135 19.98 -1.46 0.08
C LEU A 135 21.42 -1.11 -0.30
N ALA A 136 22.40 -1.66 0.40
CA ALA A 136 23.82 -1.53 0.08
C ALA A 136 24.14 -2.20 -1.28
N ASP A 137 23.63 -3.40 -1.55
CA ASP A 137 23.71 -4.08 -2.85
C ASP A 137 23.14 -3.17 -3.96
N ARG A 138 21.94 -2.61 -3.75
CA ARG A 138 21.34 -1.69 -4.73
C ARG A 138 22.19 -0.45 -4.95
N LEU A 139 22.76 0.12 -3.93
CA LEU A 139 23.63 1.28 -4.03
C LEU A 139 24.89 0.96 -4.85
N ASP A 140 25.55 -0.16 -4.58
CA ASP A 140 26.74 -0.58 -5.35
C ASP A 140 26.39 -0.83 -6.83
N VAL A 141 25.27 -1.49 -7.11
CA VAL A 141 24.75 -1.67 -8.48
C VAL A 141 24.49 -0.34 -9.16
N MET A 142 23.94 0.65 -8.47
CA MET A 142 23.67 1.98 -9.05
C MET A 142 24.97 2.78 -9.27
N ARG A 143 25.96 2.65 -8.40
CA ARG A 143 27.30 3.24 -8.60
C ARG A 143 27.99 2.76 -9.90
N HIS A 144 27.74 1.48 -10.23
CA HIS A 144 28.32 0.83 -11.42
C HIS A 144 27.36 0.69 -12.60
N ALA A 145 26.20 1.36 -12.56
CA ALA A 145 25.22 1.28 -13.64
C ALA A 145 25.73 1.85 -14.98
N TYR A 146 26.82 2.59 -14.98
CA TYR A 146 27.46 3.11 -16.22
C TYR A 146 27.91 2.02 -17.20
N ILE A 147 28.06 0.75 -16.75
CA ILE A 147 28.39 -0.40 -17.61
C ILE A 147 27.17 -0.96 -18.38
N LEU A 148 25.96 -0.57 -18.00
CA LEU A 148 24.71 -1.01 -18.59
C LEU A 148 24.32 -0.17 -19.80
N SER A 149 23.42 -0.67 -20.64
CA SER A 149 22.82 0.10 -21.70
C SER A 149 21.99 1.29 -21.14
N PRO A 150 21.83 2.40 -21.89
CA PRO A 150 21.06 3.56 -21.42
C PRO A 150 19.62 3.22 -21.00
N GLU A 151 19.00 2.24 -21.66
CA GLU A 151 17.65 1.79 -21.34
C GLU A 151 17.63 1.04 -20.00
N GLU A 152 18.57 0.14 -19.77
CA GLU A 152 18.70 -0.59 -18.51
C GLU A 152 19.05 0.34 -17.34
N GLN A 153 19.94 1.34 -17.57
CA GLN A 153 20.26 2.39 -16.60
C GLN A 153 18.97 3.08 -16.13
N LYS A 154 18.16 3.56 -17.08
CA LYS A 154 16.91 4.27 -16.80
C LYS A 154 15.88 3.39 -16.09
N GLN A 155 15.75 2.13 -16.52
CA GLN A 155 14.85 1.17 -15.89
C GLN A 155 15.25 0.88 -14.43
N LYS A 156 16.55 0.62 -14.18
CA LYS A 156 17.06 0.39 -12.83
C LYS A 156 16.92 1.63 -11.95
N ALA A 157 17.18 2.82 -12.49
CA ALA A 157 17.04 4.09 -11.78
C ALA A 157 15.58 4.36 -11.38
N ASN A 158 14.61 4.15 -12.29
CA ASN A 158 13.19 4.31 -11.97
C ASN A 158 12.75 3.32 -10.88
N ALA A 159 13.09 2.04 -11.02
CA ALA A 159 12.78 1.03 -10.00
C ALA A 159 13.41 1.37 -8.64
N THR A 160 14.61 1.97 -8.64
CA THR A 160 15.28 2.39 -7.41
C THR A 160 14.54 3.56 -6.76
N MET A 161 14.11 4.56 -7.54
CA MET A 161 13.34 5.70 -7.05
C MET A 161 11.97 5.29 -6.50
N GLU A 162 11.28 4.38 -7.19
CA GLU A 162 9.92 3.97 -6.81
C GLU A 162 9.89 3.07 -5.58
N VAL A 163 10.91 2.22 -5.39
CA VAL A 163 10.87 1.15 -4.38
C VAL A 163 11.91 1.35 -3.28
N TYR A 164 13.18 1.57 -3.64
CA TYR A 164 14.27 1.55 -2.66
C TYR A 164 14.41 2.89 -1.91
N VAL A 165 14.31 4.02 -2.63
CA VAL A 165 14.49 5.35 -2.02
C VAL A 165 13.46 5.63 -0.90
N PRO A 166 12.16 5.35 -1.06
CA PRO A 166 11.18 5.51 0.03
C PRO A 166 11.49 4.63 1.24
N VAL A 167 11.94 3.40 1.03
CA VAL A 167 12.33 2.49 2.12
C VAL A 167 13.54 3.03 2.88
N VAL A 168 14.61 3.45 2.16
CA VAL A 168 15.80 4.06 2.76
C VAL A 168 15.45 5.33 3.55
N HIS A 169 14.57 6.16 3.01
CA HIS A 169 14.08 7.36 3.69
C HIS A 169 13.40 7.03 5.02
N ARG A 170 12.57 5.99 5.04
CA ARG A 170 11.84 5.56 6.24
C ARG A 170 12.75 4.95 7.29
N LEU A 171 13.80 4.26 6.87
CA LEU A 171 14.83 3.74 7.77
C LEU A 171 15.80 4.82 8.28
N GLY A 172 15.67 6.05 7.78
CA GLY A 172 16.48 7.19 8.21
C GLY A 172 17.93 7.17 7.68
N ILE A 173 18.30 6.29 6.75
CA ILE A 173 19.66 6.16 6.23
C ILE A 173 19.89 7.24 5.15
N ASN A 174 20.11 8.49 5.59
CA ASN A 174 20.19 9.62 4.67
C ASN A 174 21.43 9.61 3.78
N SER A 175 22.52 8.99 4.20
CA SER A 175 23.72 8.80 3.38
C SER A 175 23.40 8.02 2.11
N ILE A 176 22.82 6.82 2.23
CA ILE A 176 22.41 5.98 1.10
C ILE A 176 21.30 6.67 0.28
N LYS A 177 20.32 7.27 0.95
CA LYS A 177 19.20 7.96 0.29
C LYS A 177 19.69 9.03 -0.69
N SER A 178 20.52 9.95 -0.20
CA SER A 178 20.99 11.09 -1.00
C SER A 178 21.81 10.64 -2.20
N GLU A 179 22.62 9.60 -2.05
CA GLU A 179 23.43 9.07 -3.13
C GLU A 179 22.58 8.33 -4.16
N LEU A 180 21.63 7.48 -3.73
CA LEU A 180 20.69 6.81 -4.65
C LEU A 180 19.87 7.82 -5.44
N GLU A 181 19.32 8.86 -4.80
CA GLU A 181 18.57 9.93 -5.45
C GLU A 181 19.40 10.65 -6.52
N ASN A 182 20.67 10.99 -6.21
CA ASN A 182 21.57 11.64 -7.16
C ASN A 182 21.93 10.73 -8.34
N LEU A 183 22.25 9.45 -8.09
CA LEU A 183 22.56 8.48 -9.14
C LEU A 183 21.33 8.22 -10.03
N CYS A 184 20.15 8.10 -9.44
CA CYS A 184 18.92 7.93 -10.21
C CYS A 184 18.64 9.14 -11.10
N LEU A 185 18.80 10.36 -10.59
CA LEU A 185 18.66 11.58 -11.40
C LEU A 185 19.67 11.62 -12.55
N LYS A 186 20.92 11.27 -12.29
CA LYS A 186 21.98 11.20 -13.29
C LYS A 186 21.62 10.29 -14.47
N TYR A 187 21.00 9.13 -14.21
CA TYR A 187 20.63 8.16 -15.25
C TYR A 187 19.26 8.41 -15.87
N THR A 188 18.34 9.08 -15.18
CA THR A 188 16.99 9.37 -15.71
C THR A 188 16.91 10.70 -16.44
N LYS A 189 17.67 11.71 -15.99
CA LYS A 189 17.66 13.07 -16.51
C LYS A 189 19.08 13.66 -16.49
N PRO A 190 19.99 13.14 -17.32
CA PRO A 190 21.40 13.54 -17.32
C PRO A 190 21.59 15.04 -17.56
N ASP A 191 20.86 15.63 -18.52
CA ASP A 191 20.97 17.07 -18.83
C ASP A 191 20.71 17.97 -17.62
N MET A 192 19.66 17.63 -16.83
CA MET A 192 19.30 18.38 -15.62
C MET A 192 20.33 18.16 -14.50
N TYR A 193 20.86 16.95 -14.39
CA TYR A 193 21.91 16.64 -13.42
C TYR A 193 23.16 17.48 -13.72
N GLU A 194 23.65 17.47 -14.96
CA GLU A 194 24.82 18.22 -15.41
C GLU A 194 24.63 19.76 -15.29
N GLU A 195 23.43 20.27 -15.62
CA GLU A 195 23.13 21.70 -15.47
C GLU A 195 23.25 22.14 -14.01
N ILE A 196 22.67 21.36 -13.07
CA ILE A 196 22.69 21.67 -11.64
C ILE A 196 24.13 21.52 -11.10
N GLU A 197 24.84 20.45 -11.48
CA GLU A 197 26.22 20.21 -11.09
C GLU A 197 27.15 21.34 -11.57
N HIS A 198 27.01 21.78 -12.83
CA HIS A 198 27.79 22.89 -13.39
C HIS A 198 27.50 24.22 -12.66
N LYS A 199 26.22 24.49 -12.34
CA LYS A 199 25.85 25.69 -11.56
C LYS A 199 26.39 25.66 -10.14
N LEU A 200 26.38 24.49 -9.50
CA LEU A 200 26.99 24.31 -8.19
C LEU A 200 28.50 24.56 -8.25
N ASN A 201 29.18 23.94 -9.20
CA ASN A 201 30.65 24.07 -9.37
C ASN A 201 31.08 25.49 -9.78
N GLY A 202 30.30 26.18 -10.62
CA GLY A 202 30.60 27.54 -11.06
C GLY A 202 30.43 28.63 -9.99
N SER A 203 29.60 28.33 -8.96
CA SER A 203 29.39 29.24 -7.83
C SER A 203 30.28 28.89 -6.62
N THR A 204 31.07 27.82 -6.68
CA THR A 204 31.67 27.17 -5.51
C THR A 204 32.79 28.01 -4.87
N GLU A 205 33.57 28.74 -5.62
CA GLU A 205 34.73 29.49 -5.05
C GLU A 205 34.28 30.68 -4.21
N GLU A 206 33.36 31.52 -4.71
CA GLU A 206 32.83 32.66 -3.95
C GLU A 206 32.01 32.21 -2.77
N LEU A 207 31.12 31.23 -2.97
CA LEU A 207 30.28 30.67 -1.92
C LEU A 207 31.10 29.91 -0.86
N ALA A 208 32.15 29.18 -1.25
CA ALA A 208 33.08 28.54 -0.31
C ALA A 208 33.83 29.54 0.55
N LYS A 209 34.23 30.67 0.00
CA LYS A 209 34.89 31.74 0.73
C LYS A 209 33.96 32.35 1.77
N SER A 210 32.75 32.74 1.38
CA SER A 210 31.73 33.27 2.31
C SER A 210 31.35 32.27 3.39
N LEU A 211 31.24 30.97 3.04
CA LEU A 211 30.96 29.93 4.01
C LEU A 211 32.10 29.76 5.02
N ASN A 212 33.36 29.85 4.58
CA ASN A 212 34.51 29.79 5.47
C ASN A 212 34.59 31.00 6.40
N GLU A 213 34.34 32.22 5.91
CA GLU A 213 34.26 33.42 6.74
C GLU A 213 33.19 33.29 7.83
N MET A 214 32.03 32.76 7.49
CA MET A 214 30.96 32.52 8.45
C MET A 214 31.31 31.40 9.44
N LYS A 215 31.95 30.31 8.97
CA LYS A 215 32.44 29.23 9.81
C LYS A 215 33.45 29.76 10.84
N GLU A 216 34.44 30.57 10.44
CA GLU A 216 35.40 31.18 11.33
C GLU A 216 34.70 32.05 12.37
N SER A 217 33.78 32.88 11.95
CA SER A 217 33.01 33.77 12.83
C SER A 217 32.17 33.04 13.87
N ILE A 218 31.52 31.91 13.48
CA ILE A 218 30.78 31.07 14.44
C ILE A 218 31.75 30.33 15.37
N SER A 219 32.90 29.88 14.86
CA SER A 219 33.93 29.22 15.65
C SER A 219 34.45 30.13 16.75
N ASP A 220 34.71 31.42 16.44
CA ASP A 220 35.14 32.42 17.41
C ASP A 220 34.12 32.59 18.53
N ILE A 221 32.84 32.76 18.20
CA ILE A 221 31.76 32.94 19.19
C ILE A 221 31.67 31.74 20.14
N LEU A 222 31.69 30.51 19.57
CA LEU A 222 31.55 29.31 20.39
C LEU A 222 32.77 29.09 21.28
N THR A 223 33.96 29.43 20.79
CA THR A 223 35.22 29.36 21.53
C THR A 223 35.22 30.37 22.69
N GLU A 224 34.79 31.62 22.46
CA GLU A 224 34.66 32.62 23.51
C GLU A 224 33.74 32.19 24.65
N HIS A 225 32.70 31.40 24.33
CA HIS A 225 31.74 30.88 25.33
C HIS A 225 32.11 29.51 25.87
N GLY A 226 33.28 28.97 25.50
CA GLY A 226 33.81 27.70 26.03
C GLY A 226 33.04 26.45 25.54
N ILE A 227 32.27 26.57 24.48
CA ILE A 227 31.54 25.42 23.89
C ILE A 227 32.52 24.64 23.01
N LYS A 228 32.62 23.32 23.23
CA LYS A 228 33.31 22.40 22.29
C LYS A 228 32.43 22.17 21.08
N PHE A 229 32.99 22.16 19.90
CA PHE A 229 32.22 21.99 18.68
C PHE A 229 33.05 21.38 17.54
N GLU A 230 32.36 20.80 16.58
CA GLU A 230 32.84 20.47 15.25
C GLU A 230 31.94 21.14 14.20
N ILE A 231 32.49 21.81 13.19
CA ILE A 231 31.71 22.41 12.11
C ILE A 231 32.03 21.72 10.79
N LYS A 232 30.98 21.11 10.18
CA LYS A 232 31.04 20.48 8.85
C LYS A 232 30.30 21.34 7.84
N ALA A 233 30.90 21.64 6.70
CA ALA A 233 30.19 22.21 5.55
C ALA A 233 29.34 21.12 4.88
N ARG A 234 28.11 21.45 4.50
CA ARG A 234 27.22 20.53 3.78
C ARG A 234 26.72 21.20 2.51
N VAL A 235 27.00 20.58 1.39
CA VAL A 235 26.37 20.95 0.09
C VAL A 235 25.07 20.14 -0.04
N LYS A 236 24.00 20.82 -0.42
CA LYS A 236 22.71 20.15 -0.66
C LYS A 236 22.82 19.21 -1.85
N SER A 237 22.17 18.03 -1.77
CA SER A 237 22.20 17.05 -2.85
C SER A 237 21.60 17.62 -4.15
N ILE A 238 22.16 17.23 -5.29
CA ILE A 238 21.71 17.67 -6.61
C ILE A 238 20.23 17.34 -6.83
N TYR A 239 19.79 16.13 -6.39
CA TYR A 239 18.39 15.74 -6.46
C TYR A 239 17.48 16.65 -5.62
N SER A 240 17.90 17.04 -4.42
CA SER A 240 17.11 17.95 -3.57
C SER A 240 16.95 19.33 -4.20
N ILE A 241 17.96 19.82 -4.92
CA ILE A 241 17.88 21.07 -5.70
C ILE A 241 16.93 20.87 -6.88
N TYR A 242 17.10 19.80 -7.66
CA TYR A 242 16.23 19.43 -8.76
C TYR A 242 14.75 19.38 -8.33
N HIS A 243 14.46 18.73 -7.20
CA HIS A 243 13.10 18.63 -6.67
C HIS A 243 12.49 20.01 -6.36
N LYS A 244 13.26 20.92 -5.74
CA LYS A 244 12.80 22.30 -5.49
C LYS A 244 12.55 23.08 -6.79
N LEU A 245 13.41 22.94 -7.78
CA LEU A 245 13.22 23.58 -9.09
C LEU A 245 11.95 23.08 -9.80
N THR A 246 11.66 21.77 -9.72
CA THR A 246 10.46 21.18 -10.32
C THR A 246 9.16 21.50 -9.57
N THR A 247 9.25 21.84 -8.28
CA THR A 247 8.11 22.29 -7.48
C THR A 247 7.86 23.81 -7.56
N GLY A 248 8.51 24.50 -8.51
CA GLY A 248 8.25 25.90 -8.83
C GLY A 248 9.13 26.93 -8.15
N HIS A 249 10.14 26.50 -7.36
CA HIS A 249 11.12 27.43 -6.79
C HIS A 249 12.14 27.84 -7.87
N LYS A 250 12.53 29.10 -7.83
CA LYS A 250 13.61 29.59 -8.68
C LYS A 250 14.97 29.33 -8.03
N TRP A 251 16.03 29.25 -8.83
CA TRP A 251 17.38 29.04 -8.32
C TRP A 251 17.76 30.03 -7.19
N ASN A 252 17.43 31.30 -7.34
CA ASN A 252 17.70 32.35 -6.36
C ASN A 252 16.85 32.24 -5.08
N GLU A 253 15.87 31.36 -5.04
CA GLU A 253 15.00 31.09 -3.90
C GLU A 253 15.43 29.85 -3.11
N ILE A 254 16.47 29.15 -3.58
CA ILE A 254 17.04 27.98 -2.90
C ILE A 254 18.17 28.46 -1.98
N TYR A 255 17.79 28.96 -0.82
CA TYR A 255 18.73 29.56 0.16
C TYR A 255 19.54 28.52 0.96
N ASP A 256 19.23 27.25 0.87
CA ASP A 256 19.84 26.13 1.60
C ASP A 256 20.79 25.29 0.72
N ILE A 257 21.36 25.92 -0.32
CA ILE A 257 22.38 25.27 -1.16
C ILE A 257 23.63 24.97 -0.33
N LEU A 258 24.03 25.90 0.52
CA LEU A 258 25.09 25.78 1.49
C LEU A 258 24.52 25.75 2.91
N ALA A 259 24.76 24.69 3.60
CA ALA A 259 24.41 24.52 4.99
C ALA A 259 25.65 24.24 5.84
N MET A 260 25.64 24.72 7.05
CA MET A 260 26.63 24.36 8.07
C MET A 260 25.99 23.39 9.05
N ARG A 261 26.73 22.36 9.37
CA ARG A 261 26.39 21.44 10.44
C ARG A 261 27.33 21.67 11.61
N LEU A 262 26.75 22.03 12.72
CA LEU A 262 27.45 22.25 13.98
C LEU A 262 27.13 21.08 14.91
N ILE A 263 28.16 20.38 15.36
CA ILE A 263 28.08 19.25 16.28
C ILE A 263 28.60 19.72 17.63
N VAL A 264 27.78 19.64 18.68
CA VAL A 264 28.11 20.07 20.03
C VAL A 264 27.80 18.96 21.04
N PRO A 265 28.48 18.93 22.23
CA PRO A 265 28.45 17.78 23.12
C PRO A 265 27.07 17.43 23.71
N THR A 266 26.23 18.42 24.00
CA THR A 266 24.96 18.22 24.74
C THR A 266 23.77 18.90 24.05
N GLU A 267 22.55 18.49 24.42
CA GLU A 267 21.32 19.13 23.93
C GLU A 267 21.25 20.60 24.40
N GLU A 268 21.68 20.89 25.64
CA GLU A 268 21.72 22.23 26.15
C GLU A 268 22.68 23.12 25.35
N ASP A 269 23.82 22.56 24.91
CA ASP A 269 24.78 23.27 24.04
C ASP A 269 24.17 23.54 22.66
N CYS A 270 23.27 22.70 22.16
CA CYS A 270 22.57 22.95 20.91
C CYS A 270 21.71 24.21 20.98
N TYR A 271 20.93 24.36 22.03
CA TYR A 271 20.09 25.57 22.24
C TYR A 271 20.94 26.83 22.54
N LEU A 272 22.00 26.69 23.32
CA LEU A 272 22.92 27.77 23.59
C LEU A 272 23.62 28.27 22.32
N ALA A 273 24.11 27.35 21.48
CA ALA A 273 24.76 27.70 20.23
C ALA A 273 23.83 28.45 19.27
N ILE A 274 22.57 28.01 19.13
CA ILE A 274 21.56 28.73 18.33
C ILE A 274 21.31 30.13 18.91
N GLY A 275 21.22 30.28 20.23
CA GLY A 275 21.04 31.55 20.88
C GLY A 275 22.17 32.53 20.58
N LEU A 276 23.43 32.06 20.63
CA LEU A 276 24.62 32.84 20.31
C LEU A 276 24.68 33.24 18.81
N ILE A 277 24.33 32.30 17.92
CA ILE A 277 24.24 32.58 16.50
C ILE A 277 23.17 33.63 16.21
N HIS A 278 21.99 33.54 16.81
CA HIS A 278 20.91 34.52 16.63
C HIS A 278 21.24 35.90 17.24
N ALA A 279 22.08 35.93 18.27
CA ALA A 279 22.54 37.20 18.85
C ALA A 279 23.45 37.97 17.89
N LYS A 280 24.22 37.27 17.03
CA LYS A 280 25.13 37.87 16.05
C LYS A 280 24.50 38.02 14.67
N TYR A 281 23.74 37.03 14.23
CA TYR A 281 23.16 36.98 12.89
C TYR A 281 21.63 37.03 12.97
N ARG A 282 21.00 37.86 12.15
CA ARG A 282 19.55 38.01 12.12
C ARG A 282 18.90 36.74 11.57
N PRO A 283 18.03 36.06 12.32
CA PRO A 283 17.33 34.89 11.79
C PRO A 283 16.26 35.27 10.76
N VAL A 284 16.05 34.40 9.78
CA VAL A 284 14.96 34.51 8.79
C VAL A 284 13.66 34.10 9.48
N PRO A 285 12.61 34.95 9.48
CA PRO A 285 11.35 34.67 10.16
C PRO A 285 10.72 33.35 9.63
N LYS A 286 10.13 32.57 10.56
CA LYS A 286 9.46 31.28 10.29
C LYS A 286 10.36 30.17 9.74
N ARG A 287 11.70 30.33 9.80
CA ARG A 287 12.66 29.32 9.33
C ARG A 287 13.39 28.61 10.46
N PHE A 288 13.07 28.88 11.71
CA PHE A 288 13.54 28.09 12.83
C PHE A 288 12.67 26.82 12.98
N LYS A 289 13.32 25.67 13.11
CA LYS A 289 12.66 24.37 13.32
C LYS A 289 13.39 23.62 14.42
N ASP A 290 12.65 23.18 15.41
CA ASP A 290 13.14 22.40 16.52
C ASP A 290 12.76 20.93 16.37
N TYR A 291 13.67 20.17 15.79
CA TYR A 291 13.53 18.73 15.67
C TYR A 291 14.21 17.95 16.82
N ILE A 292 14.76 18.64 17.84
CA ILE A 292 15.20 18.01 19.08
C ILE A 292 14.00 17.80 19.99
N ALA A 293 13.25 18.85 20.25
CA ALA A 293 12.01 18.75 21.02
C ALA A 293 10.93 17.93 20.30
N MET A 294 10.93 17.94 18.96
CA MET A 294 9.96 17.24 18.11
C MET A 294 10.67 16.44 17.01
N PRO A 295 11.21 15.24 17.34
CA PRO A 295 11.91 14.40 16.37
C PRO A 295 11.02 13.98 15.19
N LYS A 296 11.61 13.88 13.99
CA LYS A 296 10.91 13.31 12.83
C LYS A 296 10.69 11.80 12.98
N GLU A 297 9.78 11.23 12.17
CA GLU A 297 9.52 9.78 12.17
C GLU A 297 10.76 8.91 12.01
N ASN A 298 11.67 9.33 11.13
CA ASN A 298 12.94 8.65 10.93
C ASN A 298 13.96 8.94 12.05
N MET A 299 13.48 9.42 13.20
CA MET A 299 14.23 9.77 14.39
C MET A 299 15.27 10.90 14.19
N TYR A 300 15.14 11.63 13.07
CA TYR A 300 15.99 12.79 12.82
C TYR A 300 15.78 13.86 13.86
N GLN A 301 16.86 14.25 14.55
CA GLN A 301 16.91 15.30 15.55
C GLN A 301 17.95 16.35 15.15
N SER A 302 17.60 17.62 15.19
CA SER A 302 18.49 18.75 14.96
C SER A 302 17.74 20.06 15.19
N LEU A 303 18.40 21.10 15.63
CA LEU A 303 17.88 22.46 15.49
C LEU A 303 18.27 23.01 14.12
N HIS A 304 17.31 23.57 13.41
CA HIS A 304 17.54 24.21 12.11
C HIS A 304 17.21 25.67 12.20
N THR A 305 18.09 26.51 11.72
CA THR A 305 17.82 27.92 11.54
C THR A 305 18.42 28.42 10.22
N SER A 306 17.80 29.42 9.63
CA SER A 306 18.39 30.18 8.51
C SER A 306 18.69 31.59 8.97
N VAL A 307 19.88 32.07 8.70
CA VAL A 307 20.33 33.41 9.14
C VAL A 307 20.89 34.19 7.96
N PHE A 308 20.81 35.52 8.01
CA PHE A 308 21.46 36.40 7.05
C PHE A 308 22.95 36.54 7.41
N GLY A 309 23.83 36.21 6.45
CA GLY A 309 25.26 36.45 6.57
C GLY A 309 25.64 37.95 6.43
N SER A 310 26.91 38.24 6.58
CA SER A 310 27.47 39.60 6.37
C SER A 310 27.48 40.02 4.89
N ASP A 311 27.32 39.07 4.00
CA ASP A 311 27.29 39.21 2.53
C ASP A 311 25.85 39.24 1.96
N ASP A 312 24.84 39.43 2.83
CA ASP A 312 23.40 39.36 2.54
C ASP A 312 22.90 37.98 2.01
N ASN A 313 23.76 36.96 1.96
CA ASN A 313 23.34 35.60 1.67
C ASN A 313 22.66 34.96 2.86
N ILE A 314 21.79 33.97 2.59
CA ILE A 314 21.10 33.20 3.64
C ILE A 314 21.82 31.86 3.81
N TYR A 315 22.19 31.56 5.04
CA TYR A 315 22.85 30.33 5.44
C TYR A 315 21.95 29.50 6.34
N GLU A 316 21.82 28.21 6.01
CA GLU A 316 21.18 27.26 6.92
C GLU A 316 22.22 26.72 7.92
N VAL A 317 21.90 26.79 9.20
CA VAL A 317 22.70 26.20 10.27
C VAL A 317 21.89 25.10 10.93
N GLN A 318 22.49 23.92 10.96
CA GLN A 318 21.94 22.72 11.62
C GLN A 318 22.81 22.42 12.83
N VAL A 319 22.18 22.37 14.03
CA VAL A 319 22.90 22.09 15.28
C VAL A 319 22.36 20.82 15.92
N ARG A 320 23.26 19.93 16.32
CA ARG A 320 22.92 18.63 16.91
C ARG A 320 24.07 18.03 17.71
N THR A 321 23.81 16.98 18.50
CA THR A 321 24.84 16.23 19.21
C THR A 321 25.50 15.19 18.29
N PRO A 322 26.65 14.57 18.68
CA PRO A 322 27.25 13.47 17.93
C PRO A 322 26.30 12.30 17.72
N GLU A 323 25.50 11.92 18.73
CA GLU A 323 24.52 10.84 18.65
C GLU A 323 23.41 11.17 17.65
N MET A 324 22.92 12.41 17.66
CA MET A 324 21.93 12.88 16.69
C MET A 324 22.50 12.92 15.26
N ASP A 325 23.81 13.26 15.11
CA ASP A 325 24.48 13.26 13.82
C ASP A 325 24.58 11.85 13.25
N GLU A 326 24.98 10.90 14.05
CA GLU A 326 25.09 9.51 13.66
C GLU A 326 23.73 8.90 13.29
N LEU A 327 22.72 9.13 14.13
CA LEU A 327 21.38 8.68 13.85
C LEU A 327 20.79 9.32 12.58
N ALA A 328 21.11 10.59 12.32
CA ALA A 328 20.65 11.28 11.12
C ALA A 328 21.32 10.77 9.82
N GLU A 329 22.57 10.32 9.87
CA GLU A 329 23.31 9.81 8.70
C GLU A 329 23.05 8.32 8.43
N HIS A 330 23.06 7.50 9.50
CA HIS A 330 23.01 6.05 9.41
C HIS A 330 21.64 5.46 9.77
N GLY A 331 20.74 6.26 10.38
CA GLY A 331 19.40 5.83 10.73
C GLY A 331 19.40 4.59 11.61
N ILE A 332 18.57 3.61 11.22
CA ILE A 332 18.44 2.36 11.97
C ILE A 332 19.74 1.52 12.03
N ALA A 333 20.67 1.74 11.11
CA ALA A 333 21.94 1.03 11.10
C ALA A 333 22.84 1.42 12.30
N SER A 334 22.74 2.65 12.81
CA SER A 334 23.51 3.10 13.98
C SER A 334 23.15 2.36 15.28
N HIS A 335 21.98 1.71 15.32
CA HIS A 335 21.51 0.99 16.50
C HIS A 335 22.42 -0.19 16.91
N TRP A 336 23.13 -0.81 15.97
CA TRP A 336 24.01 -1.94 16.27
C TRP A 336 25.34 -1.53 16.92
N SER A 337 25.76 -0.26 16.74
CA SER A 337 26.98 0.28 17.38
C SER A 337 26.77 0.57 18.87
N TYR A 338 25.53 0.87 19.31
CA TYR A 338 25.20 1.35 20.65
C TYR A 338 24.57 0.30 21.57
N LYS A 339 25.16 -0.90 21.67
CA LYS A 339 24.63 -1.99 22.52
C LYS A 339 24.52 -1.66 24.02
N GLU A 340 25.09 -0.56 24.54
CA GLU A 340 25.24 -0.39 26.00
C GLU A 340 24.60 0.87 26.63
N HIS A 341 24.15 1.92 25.89
CA HIS A 341 23.92 3.21 26.59
C HIS A 341 22.52 3.87 26.49
N THR A 342 21.55 3.42 25.70
CA THR A 342 20.22 4.09 25.67
C THR A 342 19.06 3.14 25.45
N LYS A 343 18.53 2.56 26.53
CA LYS A 343 17.29 1.74 26.52
C LYS A 343 16.07 2.44 25.91
N ASN A 344 16.01 3.76 25.98
CA ASN A 344 14.86 4.52 25.44
C ASN A 344 14.85 4.59 23.91
N VAL A 345 16.00 4.79 23.26
CA VAL A 345 16.12 4.83 21.79
C VAL A 345 15.85 3.47 21.20
N GLN A 346 16.35 2.40 21.84
CA GLN A 346 16.07 1.01 21.45
C GLN A 346 14.57 0.71 21.44
N ASN A 347 13.85 1.06 22.49
CA ASN A 347 12.42 0.80 22.60
C ASN A 347 11.59 1.54 21.53
N ILE A 348 11.95 2.78 21.20
CA ILE A 348 11.26 3.58 20.18
C ILE A 348 11.52 2.96 18.78
N MET A 349 12.73 2.54 18.52
CA MET A 349 13.11 1.89 17.26
C MET A 349 12.44 0.55 17.06
N GLU A 350 12.44 -0.31 18.10
CA GLU A 350 11.74 -1.59 18.07
C GLU A 350 10.23 -1.41 17.86
N GLN A 351 9.61 -0.43 18.52
CA GLN A 351 8.21 -0.10 18.31
C GLN A 351 7.92 0.36 16.87
N LYS A 352 8.79 1.17 16.27
CA LYS A 352 8.62 1.61 14.88
C LYS A 352 8.81 0.48 13.87
N LEU A 353 9.81 -0.39 14.09
CA LEU A 353 9.98 -1.61 13.32
C LEU A 353 8.78 -2.55 13.47
N GLU A 354 8.23 -2.66 14.66
CA GLU A 354 7.05 -3.48 14.92
C GLU A 354 5.81 -2.93 14.19
N ILE A 355 5.59 -1.61 14.23
CA ILE A 355 4.51 -0.95 13.47
C ILE A 355 4.68 -1.22 11.97
N PHE A 356 5.89 -1.06 11.45
CA PHE A 356 6.21 -1.32 10.05
C PHE A 356 5.98 -2.79 9.67
N ARG A 357 6.47 -3.74 10.48
CA ARG A 357 6.23 -5.18 10.31
C ARG A 357 4.73 -5.51 10.34
N ASN A 358 3.97 -4.92 11.26
CA ASN A 358 2.54 -5.15 11.40
C ASN A 358 1.76 -4.60 10.19
N THR A 359 2.12 -3.43 9.66
CA THR A 359 1.53 -2.88 8.43
C THR A 359 1.76 -3.82 7.25
N ILE A 360 2.98 -4.36 7.11
CA ILE A 360 3.33 -5.33 6.06
C ILE A 360 2.55 -6.63 6.23
N LYS A 361 2.51 -7.20 7.43
CA LYS A 361 1.74 -8.43 7.72
C LYS A 361 0.27 -8.26 7.43
N MET A 362 -0.33 -7.12 7.77
CA MET A 362 -1.72 -6.81 7.43
C MET A 362 -1.92 -6.73 5.92
N ALA A 363 -1.03 -6.07 5.19
CA ALA A 363 -1.09 -5.97 3.75
C ALA A 363 -0.90 -7.32 3.03
N SER A 364 -0.10 -8.23 3.58
CA SER A 364 0.18 -9.55 2.99
C SER A 364 -0.94 -10.57 3.20
N ASN A 365 -1.74 -10.42 4.26
CA ASN A 365 -2.81 -11.35 4.63
C ASN A 365 -4.18 -10.99 4.05
N ASP A 366 -4.34 -9.80 3.49
CA ASP A 366 -5.60 -9.38 2.87
C ASP A 366 -5.63 -9.77 1.38
N THR A 367 -6.76 -10.33 0.94
CA THR A 367 -6.99 -10.72 -0.46
C THR A 367 -7.48 -9.57 -1.35
N ASP A 368 -7.79 -8.41 -0.74
CA ASP A 368 -8.23 -7.21 -1.47
C ASP A 368 -7.04 -6.44 -2.04
N GLU A 369 -6.85 -6.50 -3.35
CA GLU A 369 -5.77 -5.79 -4.06
C GLU A 369 -5.79 -4.26 -3.81
N SER A 370 -6.97 -3.68 -3.64
CA SER A 370 -7.13 -2.26 -3.34
C SER A 370 -6.61 -1.91 -1.95
N PHE A 371 -6.79 -2.80 -0.98
CA PHE A 371 -6.29 -2.66 0.38
C PHE A 371 -4.76 -2.80 0.43
N GLN A 372 -4.23 -3.80 -0.27
CA GLN A 372 -2.78 -4.00 -0.38
C GLN A 372 -2.10 -2.77 -0.98
N LYS A 373 -2.65 -2.23 -2.08
CA LYS A 373 -2.15 -1.02 -2.71
C LYS A 373 -2.15 0.17 -1.75
N ASN A 374 -3.24 0.40 -1.02
CA ASN A 374 -3.32 1.50 -0.05
C ASN A 374 -2.30 1.37 1.10
N ALA A 375 -2.07 0.15 1.61
CA ALA A 375 -1.08 -0.09 2.65
C ALA A 375 0.35 0.16 2.15
N TYR A 376 0.64 -0.19 0.89
CA TYR A 376 1.93 0.11 0.26
C TYR A 376 2.07 1.60 -0.05
N ASP A 377 1.02 2.26 -0.52
CA ASP A 377 1.00 3.70 -0.74
C ASP A 377 1.23 4.47 0.58
N GLU A 378 0.71 4.00 1.71
CA GLU A 378 0.98 4.55 3.04
C GLU A 378 2.45 4.40 3.45
N ILE A 379 3.10 3.30 3.03
CA ILE A 379 4.54 3.07 3.26
C ILE A 379 5.40 3.96 2.35
N LEU A 380 4.97 4.25 1.14
CA LEU A 380 5.74 4.97 0.11
C LEU A 380 5.55 6.47 0.11
N ASN A 381 4.37 6.95 0.54
CA ASN A 381 4.03 8.36 0.47
C ASN A 381 4.78 9.19 1.51
N SER A 382 5.05 10.43 1.15
CA SER A 382 5.58 11.45 2.06
C SER A 382 4.62 11.64 3.24
N LEU A 383 5.17 11.87 4.41
CA LEU A 383 4.41 12.08 5.64
C LEU A 383 4.31 13.55 5.95
N ILE A 384 3.22 13.91 6.59
CA ILE A 384 2.97 15.22 7.16
C ILE A 384 2.92 15.10 8.69
N TYR A 385 3.42 16.10 9.37
CA TYR A 385 3.39 16.21 10.83
C TYR A 385 2.32 17.21 11.22
N VAL A 386 1.33 16.75 11.95
CA VAL A 386 0.23 17.56 12.43
C VAL A 386 0.16 17.52 13.95
N PHE A 387 -0.43 18.54 14.56
CA PHE A 387 -0.36 18.72 15.99
C PHE A 387 -1.73 18.61 16.63
N THR A 388 -1.78 18.02 17.83
CA THR A 388 -2.94 18.18 18.71
C THR A 388 -2.89 19.60 19.33
N PRO A 389 -4.00 20.14 19.87
CA PRO A 389 -3.99 21.41 20.59
C PRO A 389 -3.11 21.40 21.86
N LYS A 390 -2.69 20.22 22.32
CA LYS A 390 -1.76 20.06 23.45
C LYS A 390 -0.30 20.08 23.03
N GLY A 391 -0.02 20.11 21.71
CA GLY A 391 1.32 20.06 21.16
C GLY A 391 1.85 18.66 20.83
N ASP A 392 1.04 17.60 21.02
CA ASP A 392 1.48 16.25 20.63
C ASP A 392 1.58 16.17 19.09
N VAL A 393 2.65 15.60 18.58
CA VAL A 393 2.89 15.42 17.15
C VAL A 393 2.25 14.12 16.68
N MET A 394 1.53 14.18 15.57
CA MET A 394 0.91 13.03 14.93
C MET A 394 1.36 12.94 13.46
N GLU A 395 1.80 11.77 13.06
CA GLU A 395 2.28 11.49 11.72
C GLU A 395 1.15 10.91 10.87
N LEU A 396 0.95 11.48 9.69
CA LEU A 396 -0.05 11.04 8.74
C LEU A 396 0.53 11.04 7.32
N PRO A 397 0.05 10.18 6.41
CA PRO A 397 0.45 10.24 5.01
C PRO A 397 -0.04 11.55 4.37
N GLN A 398 0.71 12.05 3.41
CA GLN A 398 0.32 13.23 2.64
C GLN A 398 -1.06 13.02 2.00
N GLY A 399 -1.92 14.03 2.10
CA GLY A 399 -3.32 13.98 1.67
C GLY A 399 -4.26 13.34 2.70
N ALA A 400 -3.77 13.02 3.92
CA ALA A 400 -4.61 12.57 5.02
C ALA A 400 -5.61 13.65 5.44
N THR A 401 -6.71 13.22 6.04
CA THR A 401 -7.84 14.05 6.40
C THR A 401 -8.06 14.11 7.92
N PRO A 402 -8.89 15.03 8.44
CA PRO A 402 -9.27 15.05 9.84
C PRO A 402 -9.84 13.73 10.39
N ILE A 403 -10.46 12.92 9.53
CA ILE A 403 -10.92 11.58 9.92
C ILE A 403 -9.74 10.65 10.16
N ASP A 404 -8.72 10.67 9.27
CA ASP A 404 -7.48 9.90 9.47
C ASP A 404 -6.81 10.27 10.80
N PHE A 405 -6.70 11.56 11.08
CA PHE A 405 -6.17 12.07 12.34
C PHE A 405 -6.99 11.61 13.56
N ALA A 406 -8.32 11.66 13.48
CA ALA A 406 -9.19 11.24 14.58
C ALA A 406 -9.02 9.75 14.92
N TYR A 407 -8.93 8.87 13.90
CA TYR A 407 -8.67 7.44 14.10
C TYR A 407 -7.24 7.15 14.54
N ARG A 408 -6.29 8.03 14.20
CA ARG A 408 -4.90 7.92 14.69
C ARG A 408 -4.79 8.19 16.18
N ILE A 409 -5.57 9.15 16.71
CA ILE A 409 -5.64 9.39 18.16
C ILE A 409 -6.24 8.19 18.88
N HIS A 410 -7.48 7.84 18.55
CA HIS A 410 -8.18 6.70 19.14
C HIS A 410 -9.43 6.35 18.33
N SER A 411 -9.75 5.05 18.21
CA SER A 411 -10.96 4.60 17.49
C SER A 411 -12.24 5.26 17.99
N GLY A 412 -12.38 5.43 19.32
CA GLY A 412 -13.55 6.09 19.91
C GLY A 412 -13.65 7.60 19.59
N VAL A 413 -12.56 8.28 19.23
CA VAL A 413 -12.57 9.66 18.72
C VAL A 413 -13.03 9.63 17.26
N GLY A 414 -12.43 8.75 16.44
CA GLY A 414 -12.80 8.57 15.04
C GLY A 414 -14.29 8.24 14.86
N ASP A 415 -14.81 7.27 15.63
CA ASP A 415 -16.21 6.84 15.55
C ASP A 415 -17.22 7.94 15.90
N LYS A 416 -16.82 8.90 16.73
CA LYS A 416 -17.67 9.99 17.25
C LYS A 416 -17.41 11.34 16.59
N THR A 417 -16.59 11.41 15.55
CA THR A 417 -16.22 12.65 14.87
C THR A 417 -17.44 13.28 14.18
N VAL A 418 -17.66 14.56 14.41
CA VAL A 418 -18.72 15.36 13.76
C VAL A 418 -18.17 16.59 13.03
N GLY A 419 -16.94 17.01 13.32
CA GLY A 419 -16.31 18.16 12.67
C GLY A 419 -14.86 18.30 13.09
N ALA A 420 -14.14 19.16 12.41
CA ALA A 420 -12.74 19.46 12.68
C ALA A 420 -12.47 20.96 12.60
N ILE A 421 -11.50 21.38 13.39
CA ILE A 421 -10.95 22.76 13.40
C ILE A 421 -9.46 22.60 13.12
N VAL A 422 -8.97 23.26 12.07
CA VAL A 422 -7.57 23.29 11.69
C VAL A 422 -7.08 24.73 11.74
N ASN A 423 -6.01 24.99 12.50
CA ASN A 423 -5.43 26.34 12.69
C ASN A 423 -6.52 27.37 13.03
N ASP A 424 -7.38 27.02 14.01
CA ASP A 424 -8.53 27.82 14.48
C ASP A 424 -9.65 28.10 13.46
N GLN A 425 -9.65 27.40 12.31
CA GLN A 425 -10.69 27.47 11.30
C GLN A 425 -11.46 26.16 11.20
N ILE A 426 -12.80 26.24 11.10
CA ILE A 426 -13.64 25.06 10.87
C ILE A 426 -13.43 24.61 9.42
N VAL A 427 -13.07 23.33 9.25
CA VAL A 427 -12.83 22.71 7.95
C VAL A 427 -13.77 21.52 7.73
N PRO A 428 -14.07 21.16 6.47
CA PRO A 428 -14.78 19.92 6.15
C PRO A 428 -13.95 18.69 6.52
N LEU A 429 -14.61 17.54 6.71
CA LEU A 429 -13.93 16.30 7.16
C LEU A 429 -13.05 15.64 6.09
N ASP A 430 -13.20 16.04 4.83
CA ASP A 430 -12.38 15.64 3.68
C ASP A 430 -11.26 16.64 3.35
N TYR A 431 -11.04 17.66 4.20
CA TYR A 431 -9.94 18.62 4.06
C TYR A 431 -8.59 17.88 4.07
N GLU A 432 -7.71 18.20 3.11
CA GLU A 432 -6.37 17.64 3.07
C GLU A 432 -5.43 18.40 4.02
N LEU A 433 -5.01 17.71 5.07
CA LEU A 433 -4.12 18.24 6.09
C LEU A 433 -2.74 18.57 5.52
N GLN A 434 -2.16 19.67 6.01
CA GLN A 434 -0.83 20.15 5.63
C GLN A 434 0.17 19.96 6.77
N ASP A 435 1.46 19.92 6.42
CA ASP A 435 2.54 19.84 7.40
C ASP A 435 2.53 21.06 8.34
N GLY A 436 2.50 20.82 9.64
CA GLY A 436 2.43 21.85 10.67
C GLY A 436 1.02 22.23 11.12
N ASP A 437 -0.05 21.63 10.60
CA ASP A 437 -1.42 21.94 11.00
C ASP A 437 -1.70 21.55 12.45
N ILE A 438 -2.38 22.44 13.19
CA ILE A 438 -2.89 22.17 14.55
C ILE A 438 -4.36 21.77 14.43
N ILE A 439 -4.70 20.52 14.84
CA ILE A 439 -6.00 19.93 14.57
C ILE A 439 -6.75 19.64 15.87
N LYS A 440 -7.97 20.16 15.97
CA LYS A 440 -8.92 19.83 17.03
C LYS A 440 -10.13 19.10 16.44
N ILE A 441 -10.39 17.90 16.95
CA ILE A 441 -11.55 17.10 16.53
C ILE A 441 -12.73 17.36 17.44
N ASN A 442 -13.88 17.69 16.87
CA ASN A 442 -15.14 17.82 17.58
C ASN A 442 -15.86 16.46 17.55
N THR A 443 -16.26 15.99 18.73
CA THR A 443 -16.91 14.68 18.89
C THR A 443 -18.29 14.83 19.53
N LEU A 444 -19.21 13.92 19.14
CA LEU A 444 -20.54 13.81 19.76
C LEU A 444 -20.80 12.34 20.11
N ASN A 445 -21.27 12.06 21.34
CA ASN A 445 -21.49 10.68 21.79
C ASN A 445 -22.53 9.90 20.98
N SER A 446 -23.49 10.60 20.36
CA SER A 446 -24.50 10.00 19.48
C SER A 446 -24.07 9.84 18.03
N ALA A 447 -22.92 10.41 17.63
CA ALA A 447 -22.40 10.30 16.29
C ALA A 447 -21.94 8.87 15.97
N LYS A 448 -21.97 8.53 14.70
CA LYS A 448 -21.57 7.22 14.17
C LYS A 448 -20.77 7.45 12.90
N PRO A 449 -19.83 6.54 12.55
CA PRO A 449 -19.11 6.62 11.31
C PRO A 449 -20.02 6.67 10.08
N ASN A 450 -19.59 7.42 9.05
CA ASN A 450 -20.25 7.42 7.75
C ASN A 450 -19.46 6.54 6.77
N LYS A 451 -20.17 5.72 6.00
CA LYS A 451 -19.57 4.83 4.98
C LYS A 451 -18.87 5.62 3.86
N GLU A 452 -19.34 6.83 3.58
CA GLU A 452 -18.76 7.75 2.60
C GLU A 452 -17.33 8.19 2.96
N TRP A 453 -16.94 8.15 4.24
CA TRP A 453 -15.57 8.46 4.67
C TRP A 453 -14.52 7.55 4.01
N LEU A 454 -14.91 6.33 3.64
CA LEU A 454 -14.04 5.40 2.93
C LEU A 454 -13.54 5.94 1.58
N ASN A 455 -14.24 6.92 0.99
CA ASN A 455 -13.89 7.47 -0.31
C ASN A 455 -12.70 8.44 -0.26
N PHE A 456 -12.48 9.10 0.89
CA PHE A 456 -11.46 10.14 1.01
C PHE A 456 -10.39 9.84 2.05
N VAL A 457 -10.64 8.99 3.08
CA VAL A 457 -9.59 8.63 4.06
C VAL A 457 -8.41 7.93 3.38
N LYS A 458 -7.21 8.26 3.81
CA LYS A 458 -5.97 7.74 3.25
C LYS A 458 -5.39 6.59 4.08
N THR A 459 -5.43 6.70 5.42
CA THR A 459 -4.78 5.73 6.29
C THR A 459 -5.48 4.37 6.29
N THR A 460 -4.69 3.31 6.25
CA THR A 460 -5.16 1.93 6.37
C THR A 460 -5.86 1.69 7.71
N GLN A 461 -5.38 2.35 8.77
CA GLN A 461 -6.00 2.29 10.09
C GLN A 461 -7.44 2.79 10.09
N ALA A 462 -7.69 4.00 9.54
CA ALA A 462 -9.05 4.57 9.46
C ALA A 462 -9.96 3.70 8.59
N LYS A 463 -9.49 3.29 7.40
CA LYS A 463 -10.25 2.41 6.50
C LYS A 463 -10.69 1.12 7.20
N ASN A 464 -9.77 0.45 7.90
CA ASN A 464 -10.07 -0.80 8.60
C ASN A 464 -11.05 -0.61 9.75
N LYS A 465 -10.89 0.44 10.55
CA LYS A 465 -11.79 0.70 11.67
C LYS A 465 -13.20 1.03 11.18
N ILE A 466 -13.33 1.82 10.12
CA ILE A 466 -14.62 2.13 9.49
C ILE A 466 -15.25 0.85 8.91
N LYS A 467 -14.50 0.05 8.13
CA LYS A 467 -14.99 -1.23 7.60
C LYS A 467 -15.43 -2.18 8.71
N ALA A 468 -14.62 -2.33 9.76
CA ALA A 468 -14.95 -3.20 10.91
C ALA A 468 -16.21 -2.74 11.65
N TYR A 469 -16.41 -1.41 11.81
CA TYR A 469 -17.62 -0.88 12.40
C TYR A 469 -18.87 -1.29 11.59
N PHE A 470 -18.84 -1.10 10.27
CA PHE A 470 -19.96 -1.47 9.41
C PHE A 470 -20.16 -2.98 9.33
N SER A 471 -19.10 -3.77 9.23
CA SER A 471 -19.18 -5.23 9.24
C SER A 471 -19.80 -5.77 10.55
N LYS A 472 -19.44 -5.18 11.69
CA LYS A 472 -20.06 -5.54 12.98
C LYS A 472 -21.53 -5.18 13.01
N LYS A 473 -21.87 -3.98 12.54
CA LYS A 473 -23.26 -3.51 12.47
C LYS A 473 -24.11 -4.33 11.50
N ASP A 474 -23.55 -4.65 10.32
CA ASP A 474 -24.21 -5.51 9.33
C ASP A 474 -24.40 -6.91 9.89
N ARG A 475 -23.43 -7.46 10.62
CA ARG A 475 -23.53 -8.74 11.31
C ARG A 475 -24.67 -8.74 12.34
N GLU A 476 -24.75 -7.72 13.20
CA GLU A 476 -25.81 -7.57 14.19
C GLU A 476 -27.20 -7.49 13.51
N ASN A 477 -27.30 -6.72 12.43
CA ASN A 477 -28.52 -6.59 11.65
C ASN A 477 -28.92 -7.91 10.97
N TYR A 478 -27.97 -8.64 10.37
CA TYR A 478 -28.26 -9.95 9.79
C TYR A 478 -28.66 -11.00 10.84
N ILE A 479 -28.09 -10.97 12.04
CA ILE A 479 -28.50 -11.84 13.16
C ILE A 479 -29.95 -11.55 13.54
N GLU A 480 -30.34 -10.27 13.65
CA GLU A 480 -31.72 -9.88 13.98
C GLU A 480 -32.70 -10.30 12.88
N ILE A 481 -32.37 -10.02 11.61
CA ILE A 481 -33.14 -10.46 10.44
C ILE A 481 -33.25 -11.99 10.41
N GLY A 482 -32.17 -12.71 10.65
CA GLY A 482 -32.14 -14.18 10.66
C GLY A 482 -33.01 -14.77 11.73
N LYS A 483 -33.01 -14.16 12.92
CA LYS A 483 -33.90 -14.56 14.02
C LYS A 483 -35.38 -14.37 13.63
N ASP A 484 -35.71 -13.20 13.10
CA ASP A 484 -37.06 -12.86 12.66
C ASP A 484 -37.57 -13.81 11.57
N LEU A 485 -36.71 -14.08 10.57
CA LEU A 485 -37.02 -14.98 9.46
C LEU A 485 -37.25 -16.43 9.96
N LEU A 486 -36.40 -16.91 10.86
CA LEU A 486 -36.47 -18.25 11.39
C LEU A 486 -37.75 -18.40 12.26
N GLU A 487 -38.02 -17.45 13.14
CA GLU A 487 -39.25 -17.47 13.98
C GLU A 487 -40.53 -17.38 13.14
N LYS A 488 -40.55 -16.52 12.08
CA LYS A 488 -41.71 -16.43 11.17
C LYS A 488 -41.96 -17.73 10.43
N GLU A 489 -40.91 -18.41 9.98
CA GLU A 489 -41.07 -19.68 9.26
C GLU A 489 -41.50 -20.81 10.18
N ILE A 490 -40.97 -20.87 11.43
CA ILE A 490 -41.44 -21.83 12.46
C ILE A 490 -42.94 -21.66 12.73
N ARG A 491 -43.41 -20.42 12.95
CA ARG A 491 -44.84 -20.12 13.16
C ARG A 491 -45.69 -20.46 11.94
N LYS A 492 -45.19 -20.19 10.73
CA LYS A 492 -45.87 -20.52 9.46
C LYS A 492 -46.07 -22.02 9.30
N GLN A 493 -45.12 -22.82 9.74
CA GLN A 493 -45.20 -24.29 9.74
C GLN A 493 -46.02 -24.83 10.94
N LYS A 494 -46.57 -23.95 11.79
CA LYS A 494 -47.37 -24.30 13.01
C LYS A 494 -46.54 -25.12 14.02
N LEU A 495 -45.24 -24.92 14.08
CA LEU A 495 -44.34 -25.58 15.02
C LEU A 495 -44.10 -24.69 16.24
N SER A 496 -43.73 -25.32 17.39
CA SER A 496 -43.37 -24.62 18.60
C SER A 496 -41.90 -24.12 18.49
N ILE A 497 -41.71 -22.84 18.72
CA ILE A 497 -40.36 -22.22 18.70
C ILE A 497 -39.45 -22.90 19.74
N THR A 498 -39.96 -23.16 20.94
CA THR A 498 -39.26 -23.82 22.05
C THR A 498 -38.88 -25.27 21.76
N GLU A 499 -39.60 -25.93 20.84
CA GLU A 499 -39.32 -27.31 20.45
C GLU A 499 -38.30 -27.40 19.35
N VAL A 500 -38.37 -26.52 18.31
CA VAL A 500 -37.43 -26.46 17.21
C VAL A 500 -36.07 -25.96 17.68
N LEU A 501 -36.05 -24.95 18.56
CA LEU A 501 -34.84 -24.32 19.08
C LEU A 501 -34.37 -24.91 20.42
N LYS A 502 -34.63 -26.21 20.69
CA LYS A 502 -33.98 -26.90 21.81
C LYS A 502 -32.50 -27.08 21.57
N ASP A 503 -31.72 -27.07 22.65
CA ASP A 503 -30.24 -27.17 22.57
C ASP A 503 -29.75 -28.37 21.75
N ASP A 504 -30.42 -29.50 21.82
CA ASP A 504 -30.04 -30.70 21.06
C ASP A 504 -30.31 -30.54 19.57
N ASN A 505 -31.40 -29.89 19.19
CA ASN A 505 -31.73 -29.60 17.80
C ASN A 505 -30.78 -28.55 17.22
N ILE A 506 -30.47 -27.51 18.01
CA ILE A 506 -29.48 -26.49 17.62
C ILE A 506 -28.12 -27.13 17.39
N LYS A 507 -27.64 -27.99 18.31
CA LYS A 507 -26.35 -28.71 18.12
C LYS A 507 -26.34 -29.56 16.87
N LYS A 508 -27.45 -30.26 16.57
CA LYS A 508 -27.59 -31.04 15.34
C LYS A 508 -27.46 -30.16 14.10
N ILE A 509 -28.22 -29.05 14.04
CA ILE A 509 -28.18 -28.10 12.93
C ILE A 509 -26.77 -27.55 12.76
N LEU A 510 -26.09 -27.14 13.84
CA LEU A 510 -24.73 -26.60 13.80
C LEU A 510 -23.71 -27.59 13.26
N ASN A 511 -23.84 -28.89 13.67
CA ASN A 511 -22.98 -29.95 13.17
C ASN A 511 -23.22 -30.23 11.66
N ASP A 512 -24.50 -30.32 11.26
CA ASP A 512 -24.86 -30.63 9.85
C ASP A 512 -24.44 -29.49 8.89
N LEU A 513 -24.45 -28.22 9.36
CA LEU A 513 -24.07 -27.05 8.59
C LEU A 513 -22.61 -26.61 8.80
N HIS A 514 -21.85 -27.31 9.66
CA HIS A 514 -20.48 -26.98 10.06
C HIS A 514 -20.34 -25.54 10.58
N LEU A 515 -21.30 -25.09 11.42
CA LEU A 515 -21.30 -23.75 12.01
C LEU A 515 -20.81 -23.81 13.47
N LYS A 516 -20.20 -22.75 13.96
CA LYS A 516 -19.58 -22.72 15.31
C LYS A 516 -20.57 -22.52 16.42
N ASP A 517 -21.55 -21.65 16.21
CA ASP A 517 -22.50 -21.24 17.22
C ASP A 517 -23.87 -20.81 16.63
N TYR A 518 -24.84 -20.57 17.54
CA TYR A 518 -26.20 -20.16 17.16
C TYR A 518 -26.23 -18.77 16.49
N GLU A 519 -25.33 -17.87 16.85
CA GLU A 519 -25.22 -16.55 16.18
C GLU A 519 -24.81 -16.71 14.73
N GLU A 520 -23.88 -17.62 14.43
CA GLU A 520 -23.45 -17.91 13.06
C GLU A 520 -24.56 -18.54 12.22
N LEU A 521 -25.43 -19.36 12.86
CA LEU A 521 -26.63 -19.85 12.21
C LEU A 521 -27.59 -18.71 11.86
N LEU A 522 -27.89 -17.83 12.81
CA LEU A 522 -28.78 -16.68 12.57
C LEU A 522 -28.19 -15.75 11.50
N LEU A 523 -26.88 -15.49 11.54
CA LEU A 523 -26.17 -14.72 10.52
C LEU A 523 -26.33 -15.36 9.13
N SER A 524 -26.17 -16.69 9.05
CA SER A 524 -26.27 -17.42 7.79
C SER A 524 -27.70 -17.43 7.23
N VAL A 525 -28.70 -17.43 8.10
CA VAL A 525 -30.13 -17.32 7.73
C VAL A 525 -30.45 -15.88 7.31
N GLY A 526 -29.99 -14.87 8.03
CA GLY A 526 -30.24 -13.47 7.74
C GLY A 526 -29.54 -12.98 6.48
N SER A 527 -28.36 -13.50 6.19
CA SER A 527 -27.65 -13.25 4.93
C SER A 527 -28.14 -14.08 3.74
N LEU A 528 -29.19 -14.89 3.95
CA LEU A 528 -29.80 -15.79 2.96
C LEU A 528 -28.85 -16.89 2.43
N ARG A 529 -27.79 -17.21 3.16
CA ARG A 529 -26.90 -18.35 2.87
C ARG A 529 -27.65 -19.68 3.03
N TYR A 530 -28.51 -19.76 4.04
CA TYR A 530 -29.44 -20.88 4.26
C TYR A 530 -30.88 -20.36 4.37
N THR A 531 -31.84 -21.05 3.75
CA THR A 531 -33.24 -20.67 3.89
C THR A 531 -33.77 -21.15 5.23
N PRO A 532 -34.67 -20.39 5.92
CA PRO A 532 -35.25 -20.80 7.19
C PRO A 532 -35.95 -22.16 7.13
N ALA A 533 -36.62 -22.44 6.00
CA ALA A 533 -37.32 -23.72 5.80
C ALA A 533 -36.33 -24.91 5.75
N TYR A 534 -35.15 -24.72 5.12
CA TYR A 534 -34.11 -25.74 5.07
C TYR A 534 -33.56 -26.04 6.46
N VAL A 535 -33.29 -25.02 7.26
CA VAL A 535 -32.79 -25.17 8.65
C VAL A 535 -33.78 -25.92 9.53
N ILE A 536 -35.10 -25.64 9.40
CA ILE A 536 -36.13 -26.32 10.16
C ILE A 536 -36.25 -27.78 9.73
N ASN A 537 -36.14 -28.09 8.43
CA ASN A 537 -36.23 -29.44 7.92
C ASN A 537 -35.12 -30.35 8.48
N LEU A 538 -33.89 -29.83 8.70
CA LEU A 538 -32.79 -30.60 9.29
C LEU A 538 -33.14 -31.19 10.70
N VAL A 539 -34.04 -30.54 11.45
CA VAL A 539 -34.47 -31.03 12.75
C VAL A 539 -35.32 -32.31 12.61
N TYR A 540 -36.06 -32.44 11.52
CA TYR A 540 -37.09 -33.49 11.33
C TYR A 540 -36.69 -34.56 10.30
N GLU A 541 -35.57 -34.42 9.57
CA GLU A 541 -35.17 -35.37 8.52
C GLU A 541 -34.77 -36.77 8.98
N ASP A 542 -34.49 -37.01 10.24
CA ASP A 542 -34.17 -38.36 10.77
C ASP A 542 -35.35 -39.33 10.86
N LYS A 543 -36.54 -38.97 10.40
CA LYS A 543 -37.74 -39.81 10.57
C LYS A 543 -38.37 -40.33 9.28
N LYS A 544 -37.85 -39.99 8.10
CA LYS A 544 -38.40 -40.48 6.81
C LYS A 544 -37.32 -40.91 5.81
N ASN A 545 -37.45 -42.12 5.29
CA ASN A 545 -36.62 -42.59 4.19
C ASN A 545 -36.86 -41.76 2.94
N ILE A 546 -35.80 -41.52 2.15
CA ILE A 546 -35.80 -40.68 0.94
C ILE A 546 -36.87 -41.17 -0.09
N GLU A 547 -37.20 -42.45 -0.11
CA GLU A 547 -38.24 -43.03 -0.98
C GLU A 547 -39.66 -42.60 -0.58
N ASP A 548 -39.96 -42.45 0.72
CA ASP A 548 -41.26 -41.99 1.18
C ASP A 548 -41.47 -40.49 0.90
N ILE A 549 -40.41 -39.70 0.92
CA ILE A 549 -40.43 -38.26 0.58
C ILE A 549 -40.69 -38.05 -0.91
N MET A 550 -40.13 -38.89 -1.76
CA MET A 550 -40.38 -38.85 -3.23
C MET A 550 -41.82 -39.27 -3.55
N LEU A 551 -42.37 -40.28 -2.88
CA LEU A 551 -43.75 -40.74 -3.08
C LEU A 551 -44.80 -39.73 -2.55
N GLU A 552 -44.54 -39.06 -1.43
CA GLU A 552 -45.39 -37.93 -0.97
C GLU A 552 -45.35 -36.70 -1.85
N ARG A 553 -44.21 -36.38 -2.47
CA ARG A 553 -44.07 -35.26 -3.45
C ARG A 553 -44.85 -35.54 -4.73
N VAL A 554 -44.83 -36.76 -5.22
CA VAL A 554 -45.62 -37.17 -6.44
C VAL A 554 -47.11 -37.15 -6.18
N ASN A 555 -47.56 -37.52 -4.95
CA ASN A 555 -48.98 -37.57 -4.57
C ASN A 555 -49.56 -36.19 -4.14
N ARG A 556 -48.74 -35.24 -3.70
CA ARG A 556 -49.19 -33.85 -3.38
C ARG A 556 -49.37 -32.98 -4.61
N ASN A 557 -48.77 -33.29 -5.76
CA ASN A 557 -48.92 -32.51 -6.96
C ASN A 557 -50.25 -32.71 -7.73
N SER A 558 -51.16 -33.57 -7.22
CA SER A 558 -52.48 -33.78 -7.83
C SER A 558 -53.61 -32.93 -7.21
N SER A 559 -53.40 -32.16 -6.15
CA SER A 559 -54.40 -31.27 -5.58
C SER A 559 -53.81 -30.09 -4.83
N ASN A 560 -53.44 -29.03 -5.57
CA ASN A 560 -53.77 -27.67 -5.18
C ASN A 560 -53.24 -26.65 -6.20
N LYS A 561 -54.18 -26.05 -6.91
CA LYS A 561 -53.96 -24.83 -7.67
C LYS A 561 -53.75 -23.64 -6.70
N ARG A 562 -52.74 -22.84 -7.10
CA ARG A 562 -52.49 -21.41 -6.79
C ARG A 562 -51.90 -21.03 -5.45
N ARG A 563 -50.61 -20.57 -5.51
CA ARG A 563 -50.21 -19.18 -5.16
C ARG A 563 -48.74 -18.94 -5.45
N ASN A 564 -48.50 -18.11 -6.46
CA ASN A 564 -47.49 -17.10 -6.73
C ASN A 564 -46.15 -17.18 -5.96
N HIS A 565 -45.11 -17.74 -6.62
CA HIS A 565 -43.81 -17.11 -6.73
C HIS A 565 -43.56 -16.94 -8.23
N LYS A 566 -43.48 -15.64 -8.69
CA LYS A 566 -43.23 -15.28 -10.08
C LYS A 566 -41.75 -15.51 -10.37
N ASN A 567 -41.38 -16.67 -10.89
CA ASN A 567 -40.11 -16.85 -11.57
C ASN A 567 -40.27 -16.35 -13.01
N ASP A 568 -39.36 -15.53 -13.50
CA ASP A 568 -39.37 -14.96 -14.84
C ASP A 568 -39.22 -16.00 -15.93
N ILE A 569 -38.82 -17.24 -15.55
CA ILE A 569 -38.53 -18.37 -16.43
C ILE A 569 -39.11 -19.63 -15.79
N THR A 570 -39.82 -20.40 -16.59
CA THR A 570 -40.34 -21.72 -16.20
C THR A 570 -39.36 -22.80 -16.68
N VAL A 571 -39.02 -23.72 -15.79
CA VAL A 571 -38.17 -24.89 -16.10
C VAL A 571 -39.09 -26.08 -16.33
N ALA A 572 -38.95 -26.80 -17.45
CA ALA A 572 -39.76 -27.95 -17.76
C ALA A 572 -39.70 -29.01 -16.65
N GLY A 573 -40.83 -29.26 -15.97
CA GLY A 573 -40.95 -30.31 -14.97
C GLY A 573 -40.68 -29.90 -13.53
N SER A 574 -40.45 -28.64 -13.16
CA SER A 574 -40.18 -28.23 -11.77
C SER A 574 -40.48 -26.75 -11.48
N ASP A 575 -41.38 -26.50 -10.54
CA ASP A 575 -41.80 -25.13 -10.16
C ASP A 575 -40.91 -24.46 -9.09
N ASN A 576 -39.80 -25.08 -8.63
CA ASN A 576 -39.03 -24.61 -7.49
C ASN A 576 -37.50 -24.72 -7.68
N ILE A 577 -37.01 -24.57 -8.89
CA ILE A 577 -35.56 -24.54 -9.15
C ILE A 577 -35.09 -23.10 -9.14
N LEU A 578 -33.96 -22.83 -8.48
CA LEU A 578 -33.28 -21.55 -8.56
C LEU A 578 -32.81 -21.33 -9.99
N VAL A 579 -33.32 -20.26 -10.63
CA VAL A 579 -32.98 -19.92 -12.00
C VAL A 579 -32.15 -18.66 -11.99
N THR A 580 -30.96 -18.70 -12.60
CA THR A 580 -30.06 -17.54 -12.77
C THR A 580 -29.83 -17.27 -14.24
N ILE A 581 -29.86 -15.99 -14.64
CA ILE A 581 -29.55 -15.59 -16.00
C ILE A 581 -28.03 -15.52 -16.19
N ALA A 582 -27.53 -16.20 -17.21
CA ALA A 582 -26.10 -16.29 -17.49
C ALA A 582 -25.53 -14.96 -17.98
N HIS A 583 -24.49 -14.47 -17.32
CA HIS A 583 -23.81 -13.22 -17.65
C HIS A 583 -23.06 -13.25 -18.99
N CYS A 584 -22.67 -14.42 -19.50
CA CYS A 584 -21.91 -14.56 -20.73
C CYS A 584 -22.71 -14.24 -22.01
N CYS A 585 -24.04 -14.33 -21.99
CA CYS A 585 -24.88 -14.08 -23.14
C CYS A 585 -26.10 -13.18 -22.82
N ASN A 586 -26.36 -12.88 -21.57
CA ASN A 586 -27.43 -11.98 -21.07
C ASN A 586 -28.74 -12.10 -21.88
N PRO A 587 -29.42 -13.25 -21.83
CA PRO A 587 -30.67 -13.44 -22.56
C PRO A 587 -31.75 -12.47 -22.03
N VAL A 588 -32.58 -11.97 -22.97
CA VAL A 588 -33.75 -11.12 -22.66
C VAL A 588 -35.01 -11.78 -23.20
N PRO A 589 -36.23 -11.48 -22.66
CA PRO A 589 -37.46 -12.04 -23.17
C PRO A 589 -37.61 -11.87 -24.69
N GLY A 590 -37.92 -12.98 -25.36
CA GLY A 590 -37.94 -13.08 -26.82
C GLY A 590 -36.68 -13.71 -27.45
N ASP A 591 -35.58 -13.86 -26.68
CA ASP A 591 -34.46 -14.72 -27.09
C ASP A 591 -34.83 -16.21 -26.90
N GLU A 592 -34.42 -17.09 -27.81
CA GLU A 592 -34.49 -18.53 -27.58
C GLU A 592 -33.50 -18.92 -26.48
N ILE A 593 -34.00 -19.56 -25.42
CA ILE A 593 -33.25 -19.89 -24.24
C ILE A 593 -33.15 -21.38 -23.96
N ILE A 594 -32.11 -21.76 -23.23
CA ILE A 594 -31.89 -23.12 -22.75
C ILE A 594 -31.29 -23.06 -21.33
N GLY A 595 -31.73 -23.94 -20.46
CA GLY A 595 -31.20 -24.04 -19.11
C GLY A 595 -30.00 -24.99 -19.06
N PHE A 596 -28.96 -24.61 -18.30
CA PHE A 596 -27.82 -25.46 -17.99
C PHE A 596 -27.80 -25.76 -16.50
N ILE A 597 -27.86 -27.04 -16.14
CA ILE A 597 -27.86 -27.51 -14.75
C ILE A 597 -26.45 -27.35 -14.16
N THR A 598 -26.30 -26.47 -13.16
CA THR A 598 -25.05 -26.19 -12.44
C THR A 598 -24.87 -27.13 -11.25
N LYS A 599 -23.60 -27.40 -10.85
CA LYS A 599 -23.33 -28.22 -9.66
C LYS A 599 -23.59 -27.38 -8.38
N GLY A 600 -24.79 -27.48 -7.83
CA GLY A 600 -25.14 -26.86 -6.52
C GLY A 600 -25.87 -25.53 -6.55
N GLU A 601 -25.95 -24.83 -7.69
CA GLU A 601 -26.54 -23.48 -7.79
C GLU A 601 -27.85 -23.38 -8.61
N GLY A 602 -28.46 -24.50 -8.99
CA GLY A 602 -29.70 -24.50 -9.77
C GLY A 602 -29.47 -24.52 -11.29
N VAL A 603 -30.32 -23.79 -12.04
CA VAL A 603 -30.27 -23.72 -13.51
C VAL A 603 -29.78 -22.38 -13.97
N SER A 604 -28.70 -22.33 -14.72
CA SER A 604 -28.21 -21.15 -15.42
C SER A 604 -28.84 -21.06 -16.80
N VAL A 605 -29.55 -19.98 -17.11
CA VAL A 605 -30.24 -19.82 -18.39
C VAL A 605 -29.38 -19.04 -19.37
N HIS A 606 -29.12 -19.67 -20.51
CA HIS A 606 -28.34 -19.12 -21.62
C HIS A 606 -29.20 -18.96 -22.87
N LYS A 607 -28.70 -18.19 -23.84
CA LYS A 607 -29.23 -18.25 -25.22
C LYS A 607 -28.90 -19.59 -25.81
N LYS A 608 -29.79 -20.15 -26.62
CA LYS A 608 -29.61 -21.48 -27.28
C LYS A 608 -28.32 -21.56 -28.10
N ASN A 609 -27.87 -20.43 -28.66
CA ASN A 609 -26.66 -20.31 -29.48
C ASN A 609 -25.44 -19.79 -28.69
N CYS A 610 -25.42 -19.91 -27.36
CA CYS A 610 -24.30 -19.41 -26.54
C CYS A 610 -23.07 -20.33 -26.68
N PRO A 611 -21.89 -19.82 -27.08
CA PRO A 611 -20.68 -20.66 -27.26
C PRO A 611 -20.19 -21.32 -25.97
N ASN A 612 -20.60 -20.82 -24.79
CA ASN A 612 -20.19 -21.35 -23.49
C ASN A 612 -21.00 -22.57 -23.03
N ILE A 613 -22.06 -22.98 -23.77
CA ILE A 613 -22.84 -24.17 -23.43
C ILE A 613 -22.08 -25.44 -23.81
N GLY A 614 -21.27 -25.42 -24.91
CA GLY A 614 -20.47 -26.55 -25.38
C GLY A 614 -21.31 -27.80 -25.69
N ASP A 615 -20.64 -28.91 -26.04
CA ASP A 615 -21.28 -30.19 -26.46
C ASP A 615 -21.86 -31.02 -25.28
N LYS A 616 -22.09 -30.43 -24.10
CA LYS A 616 -22.57 -31.15 -22.91
C LYS A 616 -24.10 -31.26 -22.89
N THR A 617 -24.66 -32.03 -23.78
CA THR A 617 -26.11 -32.26 -23.93
C THR A 617 -26.78 -32.85 -22.68
N GLU A 618 -26.05 -33.60 -21.86
CA GLU A 618 -26.57 -34.28 -20.67
C GLU A 618 -27.01 -33.33 -19.50
N ARG A 619 -26.68 -32.06 -19.58
CA ARG A 619 -26.99 -31.03 -18.55
C ARG A 619 -27.92 -29.93 -19.04
N LEU A 620 -28.46 -30.09 -20.22
CA LEU A 620 -29.38 -29.11 -20.81
C LEU A 620 -30.82 -29.48 -20.41
N ILE A 621 -31.58 -28.43 -20.07
CA ILE A 621 -33.00 -28.53 -19.73
C ILE A 621 -33.76 -27.45 -20.49
N GLU A 622 -34.97 -27.81 -20.94
CA GLU A 622 -35.85 -26.85 -21.62
C GLU A 622 -36.41 -25.83 -20.60
N VAL A 623 -36.34 -24.56 -20.97
CA VAL A 623 -36.80 -23.42 -20.16
C VAL A 623 -37.54 -22.45 -21.07
N GLU A 624 -38.59 -21.82 -20.53
CA GLU A 624 -39.42 -20.86 -21.25
C GLU A 624 -39.60 -19.57 -20.48
N TRP A 625 -39.70 -18.45 -21.21
CA TRP A 625 -40.00 -17.14 -20.60
C TRP A 625 -41.43 -17.09 -20.09
N ASN A 626 -41.66 -16.60 -18.87
CA ASN A 626 -42.97 -16.23 -18.41
C ASN A 626 -43.30 -14.84 -18.93
N ASN A 627 -44.44 -14.69 -19.62
CA ASN A 627 -44.93 -13.44 -20.15
C ASN A 627 -45.42 -12.52 -19.00
N ASP A 628 -44.54 -11.67 -18.46
CA ASP A 628 -44.88 -10.59 -17.54
C ASP A 628 -44.45 -9.26 -18.18
N GLU A 629 -45.39 -8.49 -18.71
CA GLU A 629 -45.16 -7.31 -19.58
C GLU A 629 -44.49 -6.11 -18.88
N ASP A 630 -44.31 -6.13 -17.53
CA ASP A 630 -43.81 -4.95 -16.77
C ASP A 630 -42.41 -5.05 -16.19
N ARG A 631 -41.65 -6.12 -16.51
CA ARG A 631 -40.30 -6.27 -15.97
C ARG A 631 -39.21 -5.80 -16.94
N LEU A 632 -38.11 -5.27 -16.34
CA LEU A 632 -36.94 -4.79 -17.04
C LEU A 632 -35.76 -5.75 -16.84
N PHE A 633 -35.08 -6.11 -17.93
CA PHE A 633 -33.94 -7.02 -17.97
C PHE A 633 -32.67 -6.27 -18.32
N ASN A 634 -31.56 -6.59 -17.63
CA ASN A 634 -30.26 -5.96 -17.87
C ASN A 634 -29.58 -6.57 -19.10
N THR A 635 -29.05 -5.74 -19.97
CA THR A 635 -28.20 -6.15 -21.10
C THR A 635 -27.12 -5.11 -21.35
N SER A 636 -26.02 -5.53 -22.02
CA SER A 636 -24.89 -4.66 -22.32
C SER A 636 -24.64 -4.59 -23.82
N LEU A 637 -24.39 -3.38 -24.31
CA LEU A 637 -24.06 -3.12 -25.72
C LEU A 637 -22.72 -2.41 -25.81
N THR A 638 -21.99 -2.71 -26.88
CA THR A 638 -20.82 -1.94 -27.31
C THR A 638 -21.15 -1.20 -28.58
N ILE A 639 -20.98 0.11 -28.59
CA ILE A 639 -21.18 1.00 -29.71
C ILE A 639 -19.81 1.43 -30.20
N LYS A 640 -19.42 1.03 -31.39
CA LYS A 640 -18.19 1.48 -32.04
C LYS A 640 -18.49 2.72 -32.87
N THR A 641 -17.66 3.74 -32.72
CA THR A 641 -17.85 5.00 -33.44
C THR A 641 -16.71 5.30 -34.41
N ASN A 642 -16.97 6.23 -35.32
CA ASN A 642 -15.96 6.75 -36.25
C ASN A 642 -15.43 8.14 -35.86
N SER A 643 -15.62 8.55 -34.62
CA SER A 643 -15.37 9.92 -34.17
C SER A 643 -14.68 9.94 -32.80
N MET A 644 -13.82 10.94 -32.56
CA MET A 644 -13.29 11.29 -31.24
C MET A 644 -14.18 12.25 -30.44
N GLN A 645 -15.27 12.72 -31.05
CA GLN A 645 -16.23 13.59 -30.34
C GLN A 645 -17.09 12.76 -29.39
N ASN A 646 -17.46 13.37 -28.27
CA ASN A 646 -18.35 12.73 -27.30
C ASN A 646 -19.78 12.75 -27.82
N HIS A 647 -20.35 11.56 -28.04
CA HIS A 647 -21.71 11.34 -28.54
C HIS A 647 -22.66 10.80 -27.46
N LEU A 648 -22.34 11.00 -26.19
CA LEU A 648 -23.12 10.49 -25.08
C LEU A 648 -24.55 11.06 -25.07
N LEU A 649 -24.73 12.33 -25.47
CA LEU A 649 -26.04 12.99 -25.50
C LEU A 649 -26.96 12.33 -26.53
N GLU A 650 -26.46 12.01 -27.71
CA GLU A 650 -27.21 11.35 -28.78
C GLU A 650 -27.63 9.94 -28.38
N ILE A 651 -26.72 9.19 -27.71
CA ILE A 651 -27.00 7.85 -27.19
C ILE A 651 -28.09 7.90 -26.11
N VAL A 652 -28.00 8.85 -25.17
CA VAL A 652 -29.00 9.03 -24.10
C VAL A 652 -30.35 9.47 -24.69
N THR A 653 -30.32 10.31 -25.69
CA THR A 653 -31.55 10.76 -26.39
C THR A 653 -32.24 9.58 -27.10
N ALA A 654 -31.48 8.74 -27.81
CA ALA A 654 -32.01 7.55 -28.46
C ALA A 654 -32.62 6.57 -27.44
N ALA A 655 -31.95 6.38 -26.27
CA ALA A 655 -32.46 5.54 -25.19
C ALA A 655 -33.81 6.08 -24.63
N SER A 656 -33.89 7.40 -24.42
CA SER A 656 -35.09 8.05 -23.93
C SER A 656 -36.26 7.93 -24.91
N LEU A 657 -36.01 8.09 -26.22
CA LEU A 657 -37.01 7.95 -27.28
C LEU A 657 -37.63 6.56 -27.37
N LYS A 658 -36.83 5.51 -27.01
CA LYS A 658 -37.29 4.12 -27.02
C LYS A 658 -37.64 3.58 -25.62
N GLY A 659 -37.68 4.44 -24.62
CA GLY A 659 -38.02 4.06 -23.23
C GLY A 659 -37.03 3.08 -22.60
N VAL A 660 -35.77 3.14 -23.02
CA VAL A 660 -34.69 2.30 -22.51
C VAL A 660 -33.98 3.03 -21.37
N SER A 661 -33.82 2.38 -20.23
CA SER A 661 -33.10 2.94 -19.10
C SER A 661 -31.59 2.58 -19.16
N ILE A 662 -30.74 3.61 -19.12
CA ILE A 662 -29.26 3.40 -19.05
C ILE A 662 -28.84 3.35 -17.60
N ASN A 663 -28.15 2.27 -17.20
CA ASN A 663 -27.59 2.09 -15.86
C ASN A 663 -26.18 2.64 -15.74
N SER A 664 -25.34 2.41 -16.75
CA SER A 664 -23.96 2.92 -16.78
C SER A 664 -23.46 3.03 -18.22
N VAL A 665 -22.57 3.98 -18.45
CA VAL A 665 -21.82 4.16 -19.68
C VAL A 665 -20.36 4.20 -19.34
N LYS A 666 -19.54 3.49 -20.12
CA LYS A 666 -18.08 3.56 -20.07
C LYS A 666 -17.58 3.92 -21.45
N GLU A 667 -16.65 4.85 -21.51
CA GLU A 667 -15.98 5.29 -22.73
C GLU A 667 -14.62 4.61 -22.83
N TYR A 668 -14.24 4.20 -24.03
CA TYR A 668 -12.95 3.58 -24.33
C TYR A 668 -12.34 4.23 -25.55
N GLU A 669 -11.09 4.67 -25.42
CA GLU A 669 -10.30 5.12 -26.55
C GLU A 669 -9.79 3.90 -27.33
N ASN A 670 -10.13 3.84 -28.63
CA ASN A 670 -9.71 2.80 -29.54
C ASN A 670 -8.97 3.43 -30.73
N GLY A 671 -7.66 3.66 -30.57
CA GLY A 671 -6.83 4.38 -31.53
C GLY A 671 -7.24 5.85 -31.62
N SER A 672 -7.79 6.28 -32.77
CA SER A 672 -8.29 7.63 -33.01
C SER A 672 -9.82 7.74 -32.90
N MET A 673 -10.50 6.81 -32.23
CA MET A 673 -11.95 6.72 -32.12
C MET A 673 -12.36 6.49 -30.67
N LEU A 674 -13.59 6.92 -30.32
CA LEU A 674 -14.17 6.79 -28.98
C LEU A 674 -15.32 5.77 -29.01
N ASP A 675 -15.13 4.60 -28.40
CA ASP A 675 -16.16 3.55 -28.32
C ASP A 675 -16.89 3.63 -26.98
N TYR A 676 -18.17 3.22 -26.95
CA TYR A 676 -19.00 3.23 -25.75
C TYR A 676 -19.45 1.82 -25.37
N GLN A 677 -19.31 1.48 -24.11
CA GLN A 677 -19.94 0.33 -23.50
C GLN A 677 -21.07 0.80 -22.60
N ILE A 678 -22.30 0.41 -22.92
CA ILE A 678 -23.50 0.82 -22.19
C ILE A 678 -24.19 -0.38 -21.56
N ASN A 679 -24.58 -0.24 -20.30
CA ASN A 679 -25.45 -1.19 -19.60
C ASN A 679 -26.85 -0.60 -19.54
N ILE A 680 -27.82 -1.29 -20.08
CA ILE A 680 -29.18 -0.84 -20.24
C ILE A 680 -30.20 -1.83 -19.65
N LYS A 681 -31.38 -1.31 -19.35
CA LYS A 681 -32.56 -2.10 -18.99
C LYS A 681 -33.62 -2.00 -20.09
N VAL A 682 -34.06 -3.18 -20.54
CA VAL A 682 -35.08 -3.32 -21.59
C VAL A 682 -36.18 -4.29 -21.16
N LYS A 683 -37.36 -4.14 -21.69
CA LYS A 683 -38.53 -5.04 -21.46
C LYS A 683 -38.36 -6.38 -22.21
N GLY A 684 -37.69 -6.38 -23.36
CA GLY A 684 -37.47 -7.57 -24.17
C GLY A 684 -36.69 -7.29 -25.43
N LYS A 685 -36.64 -8.31 -26.28
CA LYS A 685 -35.87 -8.31 -27.54
C LYS A 685 -36.33 -7.24 -28.51
N GLU A 686 -37.63 -7.05 -28.67
CA GLU A 686 -38.19 -6.02 -29.60
C GLU A 686 -37.74 -4.61 -29.20
N GLN A 687 -37.85 -4.24 -27.94
CA GLN A 687 -37.40 -2.93 -27.45
C GLN A 687 -35.90 -2.73 -27.66
N LEU A 688 -35.10 -3.77 -27.43
CA LEU A 688 -33.67 -3.75 -27.63
C LEU A 688 -33.30 -3.54 -29.11
N GLU A 689 -33.96 -4.25 -30.03
CA GLU A 689 -33.75 -4.11 -31.49
C GLU A 689 -34.15 -2.72 -31.98
N LEU A 690 -35.27 -2.19 -31.52
CA LEU A 690 -35.71 -0.81 -31.83
C LEU A 690 -34.72 0.24 -31.33
N PHE A 691 -34.09 0.02 -30.19
CA PHE A 691 -33.08 0.89 -29.65
C PHE A 691 -31.77 0.79 -30.46
N ILE A 692 -31.33 -0.40 -30.83
CA ILE A 692 -30.17 -0.61 -31.70
C ILE A 692 -30.36 0.08 -33.04
N LEU A 693 -31.52 -0.12 -33.70
CA LEU A 693 -31.83 0.52 -34.96
C LEU A 693 -31.86 2.05 -34.86
N GLU A 694 -32.28 2.62 -33.72
CA GLU A 694 -32.27 4.07 -33.51
C GLU A 694 -30.87 4.63 -33.37
N ILE A 695 -29.96 3.90 -32.69
CA ILE A 695 -28.56 4.27 -32.56
C ILE A 695 -27.83 4.17 -33.91
N GLU A 696 -28.07 3.10 -34.66
CA GLU A 696 -27.44 2.86 -35.98
C GLU A 696 -27.82 3.90 -37.06
N LYS A 697 -28.90 4.66 -36.88
CA LYS A 697 -29.22 5.78 -37.75
C LYS A 697 -28.25 6.95 -37.68
N ASN A 698 -27.45 7.02 -36.62
CA ASN A 698 -26.53 8.12 -36.45
C ASN A 698 -25.24 7.88 -37.23
N ASN A 699 -24.81 8.89 -37.98
CA ASN A 699 -23.63 8.83 -38.88
C ASN A 699 -22.31 8.55 -38.17
N PHE A 700 -22.23 8.71 -36.85
CA PHE A 700 -21.04 8.43 -36.06
C PHE A 700 -20.91 6.95 -35.64
N VAL A 701 -21.93 6.14 -35.82
CA VAL A 701 -21.95 4.72 -35.41
C VAL A 701 -21.45 3.85 -36.55
N ILE A 702 -20.43 3.05 -36.27
CA ILE A 702 -19.93 2.02 -37.20
C ILE A 702 -20.67 0.71 -36.99
N GLU A 703 -20.81 0.29 -35.74
CA GLU A 703 -21.35 -1.01 -35.37
C GLU A 703 -21.90 -0.97 -33.94
N VAL A 704 -23.03 -1.63 -33.72
CA VAL A 704 -23.57 -1.88 -32.38
C VAL A 704 -23.58 -3.38 -32.14
N THR A 705 -22.80 -3.82 -31.14
CA THR A 705 -22.71 -5.24 -30.80
C THR A 705 -23.19 -5.48 -29.39
N LYS A 706 -23.88 -6.59 -29.15
CA LYS A 706 -24.11 -7.07 -27.79
C LYS A 706 -22.78 -7.53 -27.22
N TRP A 707 -22.46 -7.05 -26.03
CA TRP A 707 -21.20 -7.44 -25.38
C TRP A 707 -21.19 -8.95 -25.17
N LYS A 708 -20.05 -9.57 -25.61
CA LYS A 708 -19.81 -11.00 -25.43
C LYS A 708 -19.31 -11.30 -24.04
#